data_b71856aad590a8e9fd422fa97c5831e4
#
_entry.id   b71856aad590a8e9fd422fa97c5831e4
#
_cell.length_a   1.000
_cell.length_b   1.000
_cell.length_c   1.000
_cell.angle_alpha   90.00
_cell.angle_beta   90.00
_cell.angle_gamma   90.00
#
_symmetry.space_group_name_H-M   'P 1'
#
loop_
_entity.id
_entity.type
_entity.pdbx_description
1 polymer ?
#
loop_
_entity_poly.entity_id
_entity_poly.type
_entity_poly.pdbx_seq_one_letter_code
_entity_poly.pdbx_strand_id
1 'polypeptide(L)'
;MKKFDKQQKDVIDFYGGHGLVLAAPGCGKTEILSQRILKAHEDYHVSYDDMLCVTFTNRASRDMKERVQEVVGDNVGGLFVGNLHRLCISFLYENEILGLDVGIIDDTDQVEIIEELSGRVDAPQYFIKGVLDYAGKTFEEENGFPVEVRRTINPKTAGWEWQYLPLAQQYIAYKQENQVIDFDDIILLTYKAMMNPDFKNENPLFSNYKWIQVDEVQDLTPMQLAIIEKLKAPDDYTLLYLGDERQAIYAFLGAGHNCIVNIESLCGSNVFNLSNNYRSPMYLLDMLNDYAKTVLKIDSDKLPTTTNTEHVDDALQLIKCYDGEQQAHVLAMLARTIFLKETNESIGLLVRQNKDADLISDILTEHKIKHLKITNKDMFKMVNFKCLYSHFSVVTNDTRYSDWARLLYQTRVIPKLSDARRCITKMRKISVSPTDLIKYENSTYTIEYTKSFGNKEMVVFDTETTGLDIFNDDIIQIAAIKIKNGKVIPGTELDIIIKTDMPIPPTLKKGMVNPMVAEYRNRMNGIKRNPYEQFMEAQEAFDFFLDYIGDSELIGHNVNYDVHILENNIIRRTKGLHFSMPIFWDTLKLSRMLDPTIRKHTLEGLLQFYGLEGTNSHNAMDDILATKSLATYCYNKLLEKVDEQKAFIEHKVMKDIQRRMLKNYYPLYEHTFKKLYSRDISEENTFIYEFQYIYDKMRESNYIDEISRFNYMKALFEKVVINQADDIYFNQQLVGHIYEFRTFNEADLYQNGIITERLHIMTIHKAKGLEFDNVFIHNITNGDFPRYNSTNTLEDAKVLYVAMSRARKRVWITYRNVVSQFIQDDKVLHHFEEMNEGKLEKLMKFEDNFVRFDDENE
;
A
#
# COMPACT_ATOMS: atom_id res chain seq x y z
N MET A 1 -12.31 16.64 29.77
CA MET A 1 -11.24 15.64 29.90
C MET A 1 -11.84 14.32 30.31
N LYS A 2 -11.57 13.24 29.58
CA LYS A 2 -11.94 11.88 30.02
C LYS A 2 -11.19 11.53 31.30
N LYS A 3 -11.85 10.80 32.21
CA LYS A 3 -11.19 10.34 33.45
C LYS A 3 -10.51 9.00 33.15
N PHE A 4 -9.18 8.95 33.27
CA PHE A 4 -8.40 7.73 33.21
C PHE A 4 -8.29 7.11 34.61
N ASP A 5 -8.33 5.77 34.66
CA ASP A 5 -8.05 5.05 35.90
C ASP A 5 -6.55 5.04 36.20
N LYS A 6 -6.18 4.45 37.35
CA LYS A 6 -4.77 4.41 37.80
C LYS A 6 -3.88 3.65 36.81
N GLN A 7 -4.30 2.47 36.35
CA GLN A 7 -3.50 1.63 35.44
C GLN A 7 -3.29 2.34 34.10
N GLN A 8 -4.34 3.00 33.56
CA GLN A 8 -4.22 3.79 32.35
C GLN A 8 -3.26 4.96 32.52
N LYS A 9 -3.31 5.65 33.67
CA LYS A 9 -2.39 6.75 34.00
C LYS A 9 -0.95 6.27 34.11
N ASP A 10 -0.71 5.14 34.76
CA ASP A 10 0.65 4.58 34.91
C ASP A 10 1.25 4.30 33.52
N VAL A 11 0.43 3.84 32.53
CA VAL A 11 0.86 3.67 31.15
C VAL A 11 1.06 5.01 30.44
N ILE A 12 0.13 5.97 30.62
CA ILE A 12 0.24 7.30 29.98
C ILE A 12 1.50 8.03 30.48
N ASP A 13 1.85 7.86 31.73
CA ASP A 13 3.00 8.51 32.37
C ASP A 13 4.33 7.78 32.13
N PHE A 14 4.31 6.58 31.54
CA PHE A 14 5.54 5.81 31.27
C PHE A 14 6.45 6.53 30.27
N TYR A 15 7.71 6.73 30.69
CA TYR A 15 8.78 7.37 29.90
C TYR A 15 10.10 6.62 30.09
N GLY A 16 10.86 6.51 29.00
CA GLY A 16 12.21 5.96 28.95
C GLY A 16 12.28 4.42 28.88
N GLY A 17 12.96 3.92 27.87
CA GLY A 17 13.21 2.50 27.63
C GLY A 17 12.02 1.73 27.05
N HIS A 18 12.03 0.40 27.26
CA HIS A 18 11.00 -0.51 26.79
C HIS A 18 9.88 -0.67 27.82
N GLY A 19 8.64 -0.69 27.33
CA GLY A 19 7.45 -1.01 28.13
C GLY A 19 6.50 -1.92 27.36
N LEU A 20 5.81 -2.82 28.07
CA LEU A 20 4.79 -3.72 27.53
C LEU A 20 3.45 -3.50 28.23
N VAL A 21 2.39 -3.32 27.47
CA VAL A 21 1.01 -3.25 27.96
C VAL A 21 0.24 -4.49 27.52
N LEU A 22 -0.20 -5.28 28.46
CA LEU A 22 -1.08 -6.41 28.24
C LEU A 22 -2.53 -5.98 28.52
N ALA A 23 -3.37 -6.04 27.50
CA ALA A 23 -4.73 -5.52 27.60
C ALA A 23 -5.72 -6.28 26.75
N ALA A 24 -6.79 -6.77 27.36
CA ALA A 24 -7.92 -7.37 26.68
C ALA A 24 -8.62 -6.40 25.71
N PRO A 25 -9.48 -6.93 24.81
CA PRO A 25 -10.39 -6.07 24.03
C PRO A 25 -11.24 -5.20 24.98
N GLY A 26 -11.44 -3.92 24.62
CA GLY A 26 -12.29 -3.02 25.40
C GLY A 26 -11.63 -2.32 26.59
N CYS A 27 -10.34 -2.53 26.87
CA CYS A 27 -9.61 -1.85 27.95
C CYS A 27 -9.06 -0.46 27.59
N GLY A 28 -9.41 0.09 26.43
CA GLY A 28 -9.08 1.48 26.06
C GLY A 28 -7.66 1.68 25.50
N LYS A 29 -7.03 0.65 24.89
CA LYS A 29 -5.68 0.71 24.30
C LYS A 29 -5.47 1.94 23.39
N THR A 30 -6.33 2.12 22.40
CA THR A 30 -6.21 3.20 21.40
C THR A 30 -6.31 4.60 22.03
N GLU A 31 -7.15 4.75 23.03
CA GLU A 31 -7.31 6.02 23.76
C GLU A 31 -6.02 6.38 24.54
N ILE A 32 -5.41 5.39 25.18
CA ILE A 32 -4.13 5.58 25.89
C ILE A 32 -3.04 6.01 24.91
N LEU A 33 -2.95 5.37 23.75
CA LEU A 33 -1.94 5.68 22.74
C LEU A 33 -2.04 7.13 22.24
N SER A 34 -3.26 7.63 21.99
CA SER A 34 -3.46 9.04 21.57
C SER A 34 -3.09 10.05 22.66
N GLN A 35 -3.43 9.76 23.93
CA GLN A 35 -3.07 10.63 25.05
C GLN A 35 -1.54 10.66 25.30
N ARG A 36 -0.87 9.55 25.06
CA ARG A 36 0.58 9.47 25.17
C ARG A 36 1.30 10.32 24.14
N ILE A 37 0.76 10.43 22.92
CA ILE A 37 1.33 11.32 21.87
C ILE A 37 1.27 12.77 22.32
N LEU A 38 0.08 13.21 22.82
CA LEU A 38 -0.08 14.54 23.35
C LEU A 38 0.91 14.82 24.49
N LYS A 39 0.99 13.90 25.46
CA LYS A 39 1.90 14.02 26.60
C LYS A 39 3.36 14.03 26.18
N ALA A 40 3.76 13.22 25.22
CA ALA A 40 5.12 13.20 24.69
C ALA A 40 5.52 14.56 24.15
N HIS A 41 4.61 15.23 23.46
CA HIS A 41 4.85 16.55 22.90
C HIS A 41 4.85 17.65 23.97
N GLU A 42 3.81 17.69 24.83
CA GLU A 42 3.61 18.77 25.79
C GLU A 42 4.58 18.68 26.99
N ASP A 43 4.71 17.49 27.59
CA ASP A 43 5.46 17.31 28.85
C ASP A 43 6.92 16.93 28.61
N TYR A 44 7.20 16.10 27.58
CA TYR A 44 8.55 15.58 27.32
C TYR A 44 9.23 16.27 26.12
N HIS A 45 8.55 17.24 25.49
CA HIS A 45 9.07 18.06 24.38
C HIS A 45 9.59 17.25 23.19
N VAL A 46 9.03 16.06 22.95
CA VAL A 46 9.35 15.26 21.76
C VAL A 46 8.67 15.88 20.54
N SER A 47 9.43 16.08 19.47
CA SER A 47 8.85 16.55 18.19
C SER A 47 7.96 15.46 17.57
N TYR A 48 6.90 15.85 16.89
CA TYR A 48 6.05 14.91 16.14
C TYR A 48 6.86 14.14 15.08
N ASP A 49 7.88 14.75 14.47
CA ASP A 49 8.79 14.09 13.55
C ASP A 49 9.59 12.95 14.18
N ASP A 50 9.84 13.01 15.50
CA ASP A 50 10.56 11.98 16.26
C ASP A 50 9.62 10.88 16.82
N MET A 51 8.31 10.92 16.45
CA MET A 51 7.31 9.99 16.95
C MET A 51 6.86 9.01 15.89
N LEU A 52 6.69 7.74 16.27
CA LEU A 52 6.27 6.64 15.42
C LEU A 52 5.17 5.83 16.08
N CYS A 53 4.02 5.69 15.42
CA CYS A 53 2.93 4.81 15.82
C CYS A 53 2.74 3.71 14.79
N VAL A 54 3.12 2.48 15.14
CA VAL A 54 2.98 1.30 14.28
C VAL A 54 1.78 0.48 14.73
N THR A 55 0.93 0.13 13.78
CA THR A 55 -0.21 -0.75 13.98
C THR A 55 -0.14 -1.93 13.01
N PHE A 56 -0.87 -3.01 13.30
CA PHE A 56 -0.83 -4.18 12.42
C PHE A 56 -1.65 -4.00 11.14
N THR A 57 -2.73 -3.21 11.17
CA THR A 57 -3.62 -3.03 10.03
C THR A 57 -3.76 -1.55 9.64
N ASN A 58 -4.05 -1.27 8.38
CA ASN A 58 -4.36 0.07 7.91
C ASN A 58 -5.53 0.71 8.67
N ARG A 59 -6.49 -0.13 9.09
CA ARG A 59 -7.61 0.30 9.92
C ARG A 59 -7.16 0.85 11.25
N ALA A 60 -6.45 0.05 12.03
CA ALA A 60 -5.97 0.48 13.34
C ALA A 60 -5.12 1.76 13.22
N SER A 61 -4.38 1.91 12.11
CA SER A 61 -3.62 3.13 11.80
C SER A 61 -4.52 4.35 11.66
N ARG A 62 -5.67 4.22 10.99
CA ARG A 62 -6.60 5.34 10.81
C ARG A 62 -7.36 5.67 12.07
N ASP A 63 -7.94 4.65 12.72
CA ASP A 63 -8.61 4.83 14.02
C ASP A 63 -7.67 5.55 15.02
N MET A 64 -6.38 5.23 14.94
CA MET A 64 -5.34 5.91 15.72
C MET A 64 -5.15 7.35 15.26
N LYS A 65 -5.02 7.59 13.94
CA LYS A 65 -4.81 8.91 13.38
C LYS A 65 -5.99 9.85 13.69
N GLU A 66 -7.21 9.38 13.51
CA GLU A 66 -8.43 10.15 13.85
C GLU A 66 -8.46 10.52 15.34
N ARG A 67 -8.17 9.55 16.23
CA ARG A 67 -8.12 9.82 17.68
C ARG A 67 -6.98 10.74 18.08
N VAL A 68 -5.85 10.66 17.41
CA VAL A 68 -4.75 11.60 17.62
C VAL A 68 -5.18 13.00 17.20
N GLN A 69 -5.82 13.15 16.03
CA GLN A 69 -6.36 14.43 15.57
C GLN A 69 -7.43 15.00 16.52
N GLU A 70 -8.33 14.16 17.05
CA GLU A 70 -9.32 14.58 18.06
C GLU A 70 -8.67 15.11 19.36
N VAL A 71 -7.52 14.57 19.74
CA VAL A 71 -6.83 14.90 21.00
C VAL A 71 -5.83 16.04 20.84
N VAL A 72 -5.06 16.02 19.75
CA VAL A 72 -3.93 16.92 19.49
C VAL A 72 -4.31 18.06 18.55
N GLY A 73 -5.35 17.88 17.71
CA GLY A 73 -5.75 18.81 16.65
C GLY A 73 -5.10 18.48 15.31
N ASP A 74 -5.36 19.31 14.29
CA ASP A 74 -4.92 19.04 12.92
C ASP A 74 -3.42 19.25 12.67
N ASN A 75 -2.72 19.91 13.58
CA ASN A 75 -1.31 20.28 13.39
C ASN A 75 -0.32 19.22 13.91
N VAL A 76 -0.46 17.98 13.43
CA VAL A 76 0.41 16.83 13.77
C VAL A 76 1.44 16.52 12.66
N GLY A 77 1.86 17.54 11.90
CA GLY A 77 2.85 17.37 10.83
C GLY A 77 4.07 16.59 11.29
N GLY A 78 4.52 15.61 10.49
CA GLY A 78 5.69 14.77 10.77
C GLY A 78 5.43 13.49 11.57
N LEU A 79 4.34 13.39 12.34
CA LEU A 79 3.98 12.16 13.06
C LEU A 79 3.63 11.02 12.08
N PHE A 80 4.39 9.94 12.13
CA PHE A 80 4.02 8.75 11.36
C PHE A 80 3.02 7.89 12.15
N VAL A 81 1.84 7.66 11.55
CA VAL A 81 0.87 6.66 12.00
C VAL A 81 0.56 5.73 10.84
N GLY A 82 0.95 4.48 10.94
CA GLY A 82 0.82 3.54 9.82
C GLY A 82 1.09 2.09 10.20
N ASN A 83 0.93 1.19 9.22
CA ASN A 83 1.39 -0.18 9.38
C ASN A 83 2.89 -0.30 9.03
N LEU A 84 3.51 -1.39 9.52
CA LEU A 84 4.94 -1.60 9.34
C LEU A 84 5.35 -1.74 7.86
N HIS A 85 4.54 -2.36 7.01
CA HIS A 85 4.83 -2.47 5.58
C HIS A 85 4.88 -1.09 4.90
N ARG A 86 3.94 -0.18 5.25
CA ARG A 86 3.96 1.19 4.74
C ARG A 86 5.22 1.93 5.18
N LEU A 87 5.62 1.78 6.43
CA LEU A 87 6.88 2.34 6.93
C LEU A 87 8.10 1.78 6.18
N CYS A 88 8.16 0.46 6.00
CA CYS A 88 9.24 -0.18 5.25
C CYS A 88 9.27 0.25 3.77
N ILE A 89 8.11 0.41 3.14
CA ILE A 89 8.04 0.92 1.77
C ILE A 89 8.60 2.35 1.71
N SER A 90 8.17 3.25 2.61
CA SER A 90 8.71 4.61 2.67
C SER A 90 10.23 4.59 2.89
N PHE A 91 10.70 3.77 3.83
CA PHE A 91 12.13 3.58 4.07
C PHE A 91 12.88 3.16 2.79
N LEU A 92 12.36 2.17 2.07
CA LEU A 92 13.01 1.64 0.86
C LEU A 92 13.04 2.68 -0.28
N TYR A 93 11.98 3.46 -0.45
CA TYR A 93 11.92 4.52 -1.46
C TYR A 93 12.77 5.74 -1.06
N GLU A 94 12.67 6.21 0.16
CA GLU A 94 13.41 7.38 0.63
C GLU A 94 14.93 7.14 0.67
N ASN A 95 15.35 5.91 0.93
CA ASN A 95 16.76 5.51 0.84
C ASN A 95 17.13 4.98 -0.56
N GLU A 96 16.25 5.14 -1.55
CA GLU A 96 16.49 4.76 -2.95
C GLU A 96 16.93 3.30 -3.13
N ILE A 97 16.53 2.43 -2.19
CA ILE A 97 16.76 0.97 -2.30
C ILE A 97 15.81 0.37 -3.33
N LEU A 98 14.60 0.95 -3.45
CA LEU A 98 13.64 0.64 -4.50
C LEU A 98 13.46 1.84 -5.43
N GLY A 99 13.54 1.58 -6.73
CA GLY A 99 13.15 2.54 -7.76
C GLY A 99 11.61 2.64 -7.85
N LEU A 100 11.12 3.80 -8.28
CA LEU A 100 9.68 4.06 -8.46
C LEU A 100 9.01 3.16 -9.52
N ASP A 101 9.78 2.49 -10.34
CA ASP A 101 9.36 1.59 -11.41
C ASP A 101 9.23 0.13 -10.96
N VAL A 102 9.67 -0.20 -9.75
CA VAL A 102 9.50 -1.53 -9.19
C VAL A 102 8.02 -1.79 -8.91
N GLY A 103 7.46 -2.83 -9.55
CA GLY A 103 6.09 -3.27 -9.32
C GLY A 103 5.95 -4.02 -8.00
N ILE A 104 4.86 -3.79 -7.27
CA ILE A 104 4.51 -4.62 -6.10
C ILE A 104 3.43 -5.60 -6.53
N ILE A 105 3.66 -6.90 -6.33
CA ILE A 105 2.71 -7.98 -6.59
C ILE A 105 2.02 -8.42 -5.29
N ASP A 106 0.73 -8.69 -5.38
CA ASP A 106 -0.07 -9.15 -4.25
C ASP A 106 -0.22 -10.69 -4.23
N ASP A 107 -0.95 -11.20 -3.26
CA ASP A 107 -1.21 -12.63 -3.08
C ASP A 107 -1.93 -13.29 -4.28
N THR A 108 -2.77 -12.58 -5.02
CA THR A 108 -3.41 -13.13 -6.22
C THR A 108 -2.44 -13.21 -7.39
N ASP A 109 -1.59 -12.19 -7.55
CA ASP A 109 -0.50 -12.23 -8.55
C ASP A 109 0.50 -13.35 -8.24
N GLN A 110 0.82 -13.58 -6.97
CA GLN A 110 1.70 -14.68 -6.53
C GLN A 110 1.13 -16.05 -6.93
N VAL A 111 -0.17 -16.26 -6.71
CA VAL A 111 -0.85 -17.50 -7.11
C VAL A 111 -0.75 -17.71 -8.62
N GLU A 112 -1.13 -16.70 -9.42
CA GLU A 112 -1.07 -16.78 -10.89
C GLU A 112 0.35 -17.09 -11.40
N ILE A 113 1.37 -16.44 -10.82
CA ILE A 113 2.76 -16.65 -11.22
C ILE A 113 3.23 -18.07 -10.85
N ILE A 114 2.95 -18.55 -9.64
CA ILE A 114 3.35 -19.89 -9.20
C ILE A 114 2.60 -20.97 -9.98
N GLU A 115 1.34 -20.77 -10.32
CA GLU A 115 0.58 -21.67 -11.20
C GLU A 115 1.21 -21.74 -12.59
N GLU A 116 1.57 -20.59 -13.17
CA GLU A 116 2.24 -20.54 -14.47
C GLU A 116 3.60 -21.26 -14.43
N LEU A 117 4.44 -21.00 -13.41
CA LEU A 117 5.77 -21.63 -13.26
C LEU A 117 5.68 -23.14 -13.01
N SER A 118 4.67 -23.58 -12.26
CA SER A 118 4.48 -25.00 -11.93
C SER A 118 3.69 -25.77 -12.98
N GLY A 119 3.03 -25.08 -13.94
CA GLY A 119 2.09 -25.69 -14.90
C GLY A 119 0.81 -26.22 -14.26
N ARG A 120 0.49 -25.84 -13.04
CA ARG A 120 -0.72 -26.27 -12.31
C ARG A 120 -1.84 -25.24 -12.50
N VAL A 121 -3.05 -25.74 -12.56
CA VAL A 121 -4.27 -24.93 -12.54
C VAL A 121 -4.96 -25.18 -11.20
N ASP A 122 -5.50 -24.14 -10.58
CA ASP A 122 -6.14 -24.21 -9.24
C ASP A 122 -5.23 -24.86 -8.17
N ALA A 123 -3.98 -24.42 -8.12
CA ALA A 123 -3.01 -24.96 -7.17
C ALA A 123 -3.49 -24.78 -5.71
N PRO A 124 -3.42 -25.85 -4.88
CA PRO A 124 -3.86 -25.75 -3.50
C PRO A 124 -3.07 -24.69 -2.74
N GLN A 125 -3.74 -23.97 -1.85
CA GLN A 125 -3.15 -22.85 -1.10
C GLN A 125 -1.91 -23.25 -0.27
N TYR A 126 -1.88 -24.51 0.26
CA TYR A 126 -0.69 -25.02 0.95
C TYR A 126 0.53 -25.17 0.04
N PHE A 127 0.29 -25.47 -1.26
CA PHE A 127 1.36 -25.60 -2.25
C PHE A 127 1.95 -24.22 -2.57
N ILE A 128 1.10 -23.22 -2.85
CA ILE A 128 1.53 -21.84 -3.07
C ILE A 128 2.35 -21.34 -1.88
N LYS A 129 1.81 -21.53 -0.67
CA LYS A 129 2.51 -21.12 0.56
C LYS A 129 3.85 -21.84 0.74
N GLY A 130 3.94 -23.12 0.40
CA GLY A 130 5.21 -23.86 0.43
C GLY A 130 6.27 -23.22 -0.47
N VAL A 131 5.92 -22.86 -1.70
CA VAL A 131 6.86 -22.17 -2.62
C VAL A 131 7.31 -20.83 -2.05
N LEU A 132 6.39 -20.01 -1.52
CA LEU A 132 6.69 -18.70 -0.93
C LEU A 132 7.58 -18.82 0.32
N ASP A 133 7.28 -19.78 1.20
CA ASP A 133 8.08 -20.02 2.41
C ASP A 133 9.54 -20.38 2.05
N TYR A 134 9.73 -21.26 1.04
CA TYR A 134 11.07 -21.62 0.57
C TYR A 134 11.76 -20.48 -0.20
N ALA A 135 11.02 -19.61 -0.89
CA ALA A 135 11.59 -18.42 -1.54
C ALA A 135 12.13 -17.44 -0.50
N GLY A 136 11.37 -17.14 0.54
CA GLY A 136 11.84 -16.28 1.62
C GLY A 136 13.01 -16.88 2.39
N LYS A 137 12.94 -18.19 2.73
CA LYS A 137 14.04 -18.90 3.40
C LYS A 137 15.34 -18.82 2.60
N THR A 138 15.27 -19.05 1.28
CA THR A 138 16.42 -18.95 0.39
C THR A 138 17.04 -17.55 0.45
N PHE A 139 16.22 -16.52 0.37
CA PHE A 139 16.70 -15.14 0.48
C PHE A 139 17.38 -14.85 1.83
N GLU A 140 16.77 -15.30 2.94
CA GLU A 140 17.28 -15.10 4.31
C GLU A 140 18.64 -15.81 4.51
N GLU A 141 18.79 -17.03 3.98
CA GLU A 141 20.04 -17.81 4.05
C GLU A 141 21.14 -17.23 3.18
N GLU A 142 20.85 -16.87 1.93
CA GLU A 142 21.81 -16.27 1.00
C GLU A 142 22.33 -14.91 1.48
N ASN A 143 21.53 -14.16 2.25
CA ASN A 143 21.92 -12.88 2.81
C ASN A 143 22.45 -12.98 4.25
N GLY A 144 22.65 -14.19 4.78
CA GLY A 144 23.29 -14.42 6.08
C GLY A 144 22.48 -13.91 7.28
N PHE A 145 21.15 -13.89 7.19
CA PHE A 145 20.33 -13.42 8.30
C PHE A 145 20.50 -14.29 9.54
N PRO A 146 20.48 -13.71 10.77
CA PRO A 146 20.53 -14.46 12.02
C PRO A 146 19.38 -15.47 12.12
N VAL A 147 19.63 -16.63 12.69
CA VAL A 147 18.65 -17.73 12.79
C VAL A 147 17.39 -17.29 13.55
N GLU A 148 17.54 -16.40 14.53
CA GLU A 148 16.48 -15.92 15.40
C GLU A 148 15.40 -15.11 14.66
N VAL A 149 15.77 -14.50 13.53
CA VAL A 149 14.83 -13.69 12.72
C VAL A 149 14.33 -14.43 11.48
N ARG A 150 14.94 -15.59 11.14
CA ARG A 150 14.52 -16.38 9.98
C ARG A 150 13.14 -16.99 10.19
N ARG A 151 12.42 -17.11 9.10
CA ARG A 151 11.12 -17.78 9.10
C ARG A 151 11.22 -19.27 9.42
N THR A 152 10.23 -19.77 10.10
CA THR A 152 10.07 -21.21 10.33
C THR A 152 9.23 -21.80 9.19
N ILE A 153 9.76 -22.81 8.52
CA ILE A 153 9.02 -23.53 7.47
C ILE A 153 7.81 -24.26 8.09
N ASN A 154 6.68 -24.16 7.42
CA ASN A 154 5.47 -24.84 7.86
C ASN A 154 5.73 -26.35 8.02
N PRO A 155 5.38 -26.99 9.15
CA PRO A 155 5.58 -28.44 9.36
C PRO A 155 4.97 -29.32 8.27
N LYS A 156 3.93 -28.88 7.57
CA LYS A 156 3.30 -29.62 6.46
C LYS A 156 4.12 -29.60 5.18
N THR A 157 5.02 -28.64 5.01
CA THR A 157 5.90 -28.49 3.84
C THR A 157 7.36 -28.76 4.17
N ALA A 158 7.72 -28.82 5.44
CA ALA A 158 9.05 -29.18 5.91
C ALA A 158 9.41 -30.61 5.45
N GLY A 159 10.62 -30.78 4.93
CA GLY A 159 11.08 -32.06 4.38
C GLY A 159 10.70 -32.30 2.91
N TRP A 160 10.02 -31.36 2.27
CA TRP A 160 9.62 -31.44 0.87
C TRP A 160 10.42 -30.44 -0.01
N GLU A 161 11.69 -30.16 0.35
CA GLU A 161 12.59 -29.26 -0.35
C GLU A 161 12.67 -29.56 -1.84
N TRP A 162 12.74 -30.84 -2.21
CA TRP A 162 12.84 -31.28 -3.60
C TRP A 162 11.67 -30.83 -4.47
N GLN A 163 10.51 -30.58 -3.87
CA GLN A 163 9.31 -30.11 -4.56
C GLN A 163 9.23 -28.60 -4.63
N TYR A 164 9.57 -27.90 -3.55
CA TYR A 164 9.33 -26.47 -3.42
C TYR A 164 10.51 -25.60 -3.81
N LEU A 165 11.74 -26.02 -3.48
CA LEU A 165 12.94 -25.21 -3.71
C LEU A 165 13.19 -24.86 -5.18
N PRO A 166 13.06 -25.78 -6.16
CA PRO A 166 13.22 -25.42 -7.57
C PRO A 166 12.21 -24.38 -8.05
N LEU A 167 10.96 -24.46 -7.60
CA LEU A 167 9.94 -23.47 -7.93
C LEU A 167 10.15 -22.14 -7.20
N ALA A 168 10.61 -22.18 -5.97
CA ALA A 168 10.99 -20.99 -5.21
C ALA A 168 12.11 -20.21 -5.91
N GLN A 169 13.13 -20.92 -6.42
CA GLN A 169 14.22 -20.31 -7.20
C GLN A 169 13.70 -19.71 -8.52
N GLN A 170 12.80 -20.39 -9.22
CA GLN A 170 12.15 -19.85 -10.42
C GLN A 170 11.29 -18.61 -10.10
N TYR A 171 10.59 -18.62 -8.97
CA TYR A 171 9.80 -17.47 -8.52
C TYR A 171 10.66 -16.27 -8.16
N ILE A 172 11.79 -16.48 -7.48
CA ILE A 172 12.78 -15.42 -7.19
C ILE A 172 13.35 -14.85 -8.50
N ALA A 173 13.76 -15.73 -9.43
CA ALA A 173 14.24 -15.30 -10.75
C ALA A 173 13.19 -14.51 -11.53
N TYR A 174 11.93 -14.96 -11.51
CA TYR A 174 10.81 -14.26 -12.13
C TYR A 174 10.64 -12.84 -11.55
N LYS A 175 10.68 -12.67 -10.22
CA LYS A 175 10.60 -11.36 -9.58
C LYS A 175 11.74 -10.43 -10.02
N GLN A 176 12.96 -10.95 -10.07
CA GLN A 176 14.14 -10.20 -10.52
C GLN A 176 14.02 -9.81 -12.00
N GLU A 177 13.70 -10.79 -12.87
CA GLU A 177 13.55 -10.54 -14.31
C GLU A 177 12.41 -9.55 -14.63
N ASN A 178 11.35 -9.51 -13.83
CA ASN A 178 10.18 -8.67 -14.09
C ASN A 178 10.15 -7.39 -13.24
N GLN A 179 11.19 -7.13 -12.45
CA GLN A 179 11.29 -5.98 -11.54
C GLN A 179 10.05 -5.82 -10.66
N VAL A 180 9.64 -6.92 -10.08
CA VAL A 180 8.54 -6.94 -9.13
C VAL A 180 9.03 -7.47 -7.79
N ILE A 181 8.42 -6.95 -6.72
CA ILE A 181 8.60 -7.43 -5.36
C ILE A 181 7.25 -7.79 -4.77
N ASP A 182 7.24 -8.68 -3.81
CA ASP A 182 6.05 -8.97 -3.00
C ASP A 182 6.13 -8.33 -1.62
N PHE A 183 5.09 -8.52 -0.82
CA PHE A 183 5.05 -7.95 0.54
C PHE A 183 6.11 -8.54 1.47
N ASP A 184 6.55 -9.79 1.26
CA ASP A 184 7.65 -10.38 1.99
C ASP A 184 8.97 -9.69 1.65
N ASP A 185 9.21 -9.40 0.36
CA ASP A 185 10.43 -8.70 -0.08
C ASP A 185 10.58 -7.32 0.57
N ILE A 186 9.48 -6.61 0.83
CA ILE A 186 9.51 -5.30 1.49
C ILE A 186 10.18 -5.42 2.86
N ILE A 187 9.77 -6.40 3.65
CA ILE A 187 10.35 -6.65 4.98
C ILE A 187 11.80 -7.15 4.88
N LEU A 188 12.05 -8.11 3.97
CA LEU A 188 13.39 -8.69 3.77
C LEU A 188 14.43 -7.67 3.31
N LEU A 189 14.07 -6.81 2.37
CA LEU A 189 14.97 -5.76 1.85
C LEU A 189 15.22 -4.67 2.88
N THR A 190 14.17 -4.28 3.65
CA THR A 190 14.33 -3.30 4.74
C THR A 190 15.28 -3.86 5.80
N TYR A 191 15.06 -5.09 6.26
CA TYR A 191 15.93 -5.71 7.24
C TYR A 191 17.38 -5.82 6.74
N LYS A 192 17.56 -6.28 5.49
CA LYS A 192 18.88 -6.37 4.85
C LYS A 192 19.61 -5.03 4.83
N ALA A 193 18.91 -3.96 4.48
CA ALA A 193 19.49 -2.62 4.43
C ALA A 193 19.89 -2.15 5.84
N MET A 194 19.02 -2.28 6.81
CA MET A 194 19.29 -1.85 8.20
C MET A 194 20.40 -2.65 8.89
N MET A 195 20.68 -3.88 8.44
CA MET A 195 21.74 -4.72 8.96
C MET A 195 23.09 -4.53 8.27
N ASN A 196 23.13 -3.80 7.16
CA ASN A 196 24.37 -3.49 6.48
C ASN A 196 25.13 -2.38 7.21
N PRO A 197 26.31 -2.62 7.77
CA PRO A 197 27.06 -1.58 8.50
C PRO A 197 27.55 -0.43 7.61
N ASP A 198 27.68 -0.68 6.30
CA ASP A 198 28.07 0.35 5.33
C ASP A 198 26.88 1.15 4.79
N PHE A 199 25.67 0.80 5.21
CA PHE A 199 24.47 1.50 4.78
C PHE A 199 24.38 2.86 5.46
N LYS A 200 24.44 3.91 4.65
CA LYS A 200 24.16 5.27 5.10
C LYS A 200 22.66 5.52 4.97
N ASN A 201 22.00 5.64 6.10
CA ASN A 201 20.61 6.05 6.13
C ASN A 201 20.52 7.53 5.75
N GLU A 202 19.96 7.82 4.58
CA GLU A 202 19.84 9.19 4.09
C GLU A 202 18.73 9.96 4.81
N ASN A 203 17.79 9.24 5.44
CA ASN A 203 16.83 9.86 6.34
C ASN A 203 17.16 9.52 7.80
N PRO A 204 17.72 10.48 8.58
CA PRO A 204 18.13 10.25 9.98
C PRO A 204 16.99 9.74 10.87
N LEU A 205 15.72 10.00 10.52
CA LEU A 205 14.56 9.58 11.32
C LEU A 205 14.45 8.05 11.39
N PHE A 206 14.81 7.31 10.36
CA PHE A 206 14.70 5.84 10.34
C PHE A 206 15.68 5.09 11.27
N SER A 207 16.35 5.77 12.16
CA SER A 207 17.19 5.16 13.20
C SER A 207 17.26 6.01 14.47
N ASN A 208 16.37 6.99 14.62
CA ASN A 208 16.44 7.98 15.69
C ASN A 208 15.06 8.37 16.26
N TYR A 209 14.04 7.54 16.10
CA TYR A 209 12.76 7.81 16.73
C TYR A 209 12.89 7.76 18.25
N LYS A 210 12.51 8.86 18.90
CA LYS A 210 12.54 8.98 20.36
C LYS A 210 11.28 8.43 21.02
N TRP A 211 10.18 8.40 20.30
CA TRP A 211 8.90 7.92 20.82
C TRP A 211 8.25 6.95 19.86
N ILE A 212 8.22 5.67 20.24
CA ILE A 212 7.65 4.61 19.43
C ILE A 212 6.53 3.91 20.18
N GLN A 213 5.40 3.71 19.52
CA GLN A 213 4.26 2.94 20.03
C GLN A 213 3.87 1.88 19.01
N VAL A 214 3.75 0.63 19.45
CA VAL A 214 3.46 -0.52 18.59
C VAL A 214 2.25 -1.27 19.14
N ASP A 215 1.16 -1.28 18.38
CA ASP A 215 -0.07 -2.00 18.73
C ASP A 215 -0.12 -3.40 18.11
N GLU A 216 -0.92 -4.30 18.69
CA GLU A 216 -1.13 -5.69 18.23
C GLU A 216 0.17 -6.49 18.09
N VAL A 217 1.10 -6.34 19.04
CA VAL A 217 2.44 -6.95 18.95
C VAL A 217 2.45 -8.48 18.91
N GLN A 218 1.37 -9.14 19.32
CA GLN A 218 1.23 -10.61 19.24
C GLN A 218 1.20 -11.14 17.81
N ASP A 219 1.01 -10.26 16.81
CA ASP A 219 0.97 -10.64 15.41
C ASP A 219 2.28 -10.36 14.64
N LEU A 220 3.28 -9.79 15.31
CA LEU A 220 4.59 -9.50 14.73
C LEU A 220 5.43 -10.76 14.51
N THR A 221 6.14 -10.79 13.38
CA THR A 221 7.20 -11.77 13.17
C THR A 221 8.50 -11.34 13.87
N PRO A 222 9.44 -12.26 14.18
CA PRO A 222 10.74 -11.91 14.77
C PRO A 222 11.51 -10.87 13.93
N MET A 223 11.44 -10.95 12.63
CA MET A 223 12.10 -9.99 11.72
C MET A 223 11.47 -8.59 11.81
N GLN A 224 10.13 -8.51 11.87
CA GLN A 224 9.44 -7.23 12.04
C GLN A 224 9.79 -6.58 13.39
N LEU A 225 9.87 -7.38 14.46
CA LEU A 225 10.32 -6.91 15.76
C LEU A 225 11.76 -6.37 15.70
N ALA A 226 12.66 -7.09 15.02
CA ALA A 226 14.05 -6.66 14.84
C ALA A 226 14.16 -5.35 14.04
N ILE A 227 13.30 -5.13 13.05
CA ILE A 227 13.21 -3.84 12.32
C ILE A 227 12.79 -2.73 13.28
N ILE A 228 11.72 -2.92 14.07
CA ILE A 228 11.23 -1.93 15.03
C ILE A 228 12.33 -1.55 16.02
N GLU A 229 13.09 -2.52 16.54
CA GLU A 229 14.21 -2.27 17.44
C GLU A 229 15.33 -1.42 16.82
N LYS A 230 15.48 -1.44 15.50
CA LYS A 230 16.46 -0.61 14.78
C LYS A 230 16.00 0.81 14.50
N LEU A 231 14.70 1.09 14.61
CA LEU A 231 14.14 2.41 14.36
C LEU A 231 14.30 3.37 15.55
N LYS A 232 14.52 2.85 16.76
CA LYS A 232 14.64 3.66 17.96
C LYS A 232 15.97 4.41 18.05
N ALA A 233 15.96 5.58 18.69
CA ALA A 233 17.17 6.32 19.02
C ALA A 233 18.11 5.47 19.90
N PRO A 234 19.44 5.68 19.81
CA PRO A 234 20.40 4.87 20.56
C PRO A 234 20.25 4.96 22.07
N ASP A 235 20.07 6.17 22.61
CA ASP A 235 20.15 6.44 24.04
C ASP A 235 18.86 6.97 24.68
N ASP A 236 18.22 7.98 24.09
CA ASP A 236 17.02 8.61 24.66
C ASP A 236 15.78 8.22 23.86
N TYR A 237 15.10 7.15 24.28
CA TYR A 237 13.90 6.67 23.60
C TYR A 237 12.85 6.13 24.58
N THR A 238 11.61 6.13 24.15
CA THR A 238 10.50 5.40 24.77
C THR A 238 9.88 4.50 23.71
N LEU A 239 9.92 3.19 23.94
CA LEU A 239 9.31 2.19 23.05
C LEU A 239 8.27 1.39 23.81
N LEU A 240 7.00 1.63 23.52
CA LEU A 240 5.87 0.95 24.16
C LEU A 240 5.23 -0.05 23.20
N TYR A 241 5.17 -1.29 23.65
CA TYR A 241 4.47 -2.40 23.00
C TYR A 241 3.10 -2.62 23.62
N LEU A 242 2.07 -2.86 22.82
CA LEU A 242 0.73 -3.19 23.28
C LEU A 242 0.25 -4.48 22.62
N GLY A 243 -0.35 -5.37 23.41
CA GLY A 243 -0.84 -6.63 22.85
C GLY A 243 -1.81 -7.40 23.74
N ASP A 244 -2.35 -8.47 23.15
CA ASP A 244 -3.23 -9.45 23.81
C ASP A 244 -2.92 -10.86 23.30
N GLU A 245 -2.32 -11.70 24.12
CA GLU A 245 -1.97 -13.08 23.75
C GLU A 245 -3.18 -13.95 23.37
N ARG A 246 -4.38 -13.60 23.88
CA ARG A 246 -5.66 -14.28 23.57
C ARG A 246 -6.08 -14.05 22.12
N GLN A 247 -5.62 -12.97 21.50
CA GLN A 247 -5.94 -12.60 20.12
C GLN A 247 -4.85 -12.92 19.10
N ALA A 248 -3.82 -13.70 19.47
CA ALA A 248 -2.77 -14.15 18.56
C ALA A 248 -3.29 -15.27 17.65
N ILE A 249 -3.86 -14.90 16.48
CA ILE A 249 -4.49 -15.82 15.52
C ILE A 249 -3.77 -15.87 14.17
N TYR A 250 -2.61 -15.23 14.03
CA TYR A 250 -1.82 -15.20 12.81
C TYR A 250 -0.50 -16.00 12.91
N ALA A 251 -0.43 -16.98 13.80
CA ALA A 251 0.75 -17.84 13.93
C ALA A 251 1.10 -18.58 12.63
N PHE A 252 0.10 -18.87 11.79
CA PHE A 252 0.29 -19.47 10.47
C PHE A 252 1.01 -18.54 9.45
N LEU A 253 1.11 -17.22 9.73
CA LEU A 253 1.89 -16.26 8.96
C LEU A 253 3.34 -16.13 9.46
N GLY A 254 3.75 -16.94 10.45
CA GLY A 254 5.09 -16.89 11.03
C GLY A 254 5.19 -15.96 12.25
N ALA A 255 4.08 -15.40 12.74
CA ALA A 255 4.02 -14.74 14.03
C ALA A 255 4.43 -15.76 15.12
N GLY A 256 5.52 -15.49 15.83
CA GLY A 256 6.08 -16.44 16.76
C GLY A 256 5.22 -16.57 18.03
N HIS A 257 4.96 -17.80 18.47
CA HIS A 257 4.25 -18.08 19.73
C HIS A 257 4.94 -17.39 20.93
N ASN A 258 6.20 -17.03 20.80
CA ASN A 258 7.04 -16.43 21.84
C ASN A 258 7.25 -14.91 21.66
N CYS A 259 6.57 -14.24 20.74
CA CYS A 259 6.82 -12.81 20.50
C CYS A 259 6.59 -11.97 21.77
N ILE A 260 5.46 -12.17 22.45
CA ILE A 260 5.16 -11.46 23.70
C ILE A 260 6.19 -11.81 24.78
N VAL A 261 6.60 -13.09 24.93
CA VAL A 261 7.60 -13.51 25.91
C VAL A 261 8.96 -12.85 25.65
N ASN A 262 9.35 -12.73 24.38
CA ASN A 262 10.58 -12.04 24.01
C ASN A 262 10.51 -10.55 24.32
N ILE A 263 9.38 -9.89 24.04
CA ILE A 263 9.15 -8.49 24.37
C ILE A 263 9.13 -8.28 25.89
N GLU A 264 8.48 -9.17 26.63
CA GLU A 264 8.44 -9.14 28.10
C GLU A 264 9.85 -9.18 28.70
N SER A 265 10.73 -10.02 28.14
CA SER A 265 12.14 -10.07 28.52
C SER A 265 12.90 -8.77 28.26
N LEU A 266 12.57 -8.04 27.16
CA LEU A 266 13.15 -6.74 26.86
C LEU A 266 12.65 -5.64 27.80
N CYS A 267 11.40 -5.72 28.26
CA CYS A 267 10.76 -4.71 29.09
C CYS A 267 11.11 -4.84 30.60
N GLY A 268 11.56 -6.01 31.03
CA GLY A 268 11.93 -6.27 32.44
C GLY A 268 10.75 -6.01 33.41
N SER A 269 10.87 -4.99 34.26
CA SER A 269 9.83 -4.63 35.25
C SER A 269 8.72 -3.72 34.63
N ASN A 270 8.90 -3.22 33.45
CA ASN A 270 7.97 -2.25 32.82
C ASN A 270 6.85 -2.99 32.04
N VAL A 271 6.15 -3.89 32.73
CA VAL A 271 5.00 -4.63 32.22
C VAL A 271 3.74 -4.13 32.91
N PHE A 272 2.80 -3.60 32.15
CA PHE A 272 1.55 -3.02 32.63
C PHE A 272 0.37 -3.91 32.24
N ASN A 273 -0.54 -4.18 33.16
CA ASN A 273 -1.77 -4.92 32.91
C ASN A 273 -2.97 -3.95 33.00
N LEU A 274 -3.78 -3.85 31.94
CA LEU A 274 -5.03 -3.13 31.95
C LEU A 274 -6.17 -4.11 32.26
N SER A 275 -6.71 -4.01 33.46
CA SER A 275 -7.76 -4.91 33.95
C SER A 275 -9.19 -4.34 33.88
N ASN A 276 -9.38 -3.05 33.55
CA ASN A 276 -10.71 -2.46 33.46
C ASN A 276 -11.21 -2.50 32.02
N ASN A 277 -12.30 -3.23 31.75
CA ASN A 277 -13.00 -3.28 30.47
C ASN A 277 -14.14 -2.23 30.48
N TYR A 278 -14.10 -1.31 29.51
CA TYR A 278 -15.07 -0.22 29.37
C TYR A 278 -16.12 -0.51 28.28
N ARG A 279 -16.01 -1.64 27.59
CA ARG A 279 -16.85 -1.97 26.44
C ARG A 279 -17.93 -2.97 26.79
N SER A 280 -17.54 -4.12 27.34
CA SER A 280 -18.37 -5.29 27.45
C SER A 280 -19.26 -5.24 28.68
N PRO A 281 -20.56 -5.54 28.56
CA PRO A 281 -21.41 -5.81 29.72
C PRO A 281 -20.88 -7.02 30.51
N MET A 282 -21.28 -7.08 31.80
CA MET A 282 -20.78 -8.10 32.74
C MET A 282 -21.01 -9.53 32.24
N TYR A 283 -22.19 -9.85 31.73
CA TYR A 283 -22.50 -11.21 31.25
C TYR A 283 -21.60 -11.65 30.07
N LEU A 284 -21.29 -10.72 29.14
CA LEU A 284 -20.35 -11.02 28.05
C LEU A 284 -18.91 -11.19 28.55
N LEU A 285 -18.51 -10.33 29.45
CA LEU A 285 -17.14 -10.38 29.97
C LEU A 285 -16.92 -11.61 30.83
N ASP A 286 -17.89 -12.02 31.65
CA ASP A 286 -17.82 -13.24 32.49
C ASP A 286 -17.68 -14.48 31.60
N MET A 287 -18.47 -14.59 30.53
CA MET A 287 -18.37 -15.67 29.54
C MET A 287 -16.97 -15.69 28.90
N LEU A 288 -16.45 -14.53 28.47
CA LEU A 288 -15.12 -14.42 27.85
C LEU A 288 -13.99 -14.75 28.85
N ASN A 289 -14.13 -14.37 30.10
CA ASN A 289 -13.16 -14.64 31.17
C ASN A 289 -13.14 -16.14 31.53
N ASP A 290 -14.31 -16.77 31.66
CA ASP A 290 -14.38 -18.21 31.91
C ASP A 290 -13.81 -19.00 30.75
N TYR A 291 -14.09 -18.59 29.50
CA TYR A 291 -13.45 -19.17 28.33
C TYR A 291 -11.91 -18.98 28.34
N ALA A 292 -11.43 -17.78 28.62
CA ALA A 292 -10.00 -17.50 28.67
C ALA A 292 -9.30 -18.33 29.76
N LYS A 293 -9.93 -18.46 30.92
CA LYS A 293 -9.41 -19.25 32.04
C LYS A 293 -9.41 -20.76 31.77
N THR A 294 -10.53 -21.29 31.27
CA THR A 294 -10.70 -22.74 31.17
C THR A 294 -10.11 -23.32 29.88
N VAL A 295 -10.27 -22.61 28.74
CA VAL A 295 -9.86 -23.08 27.42
C VAL A 295 -8.47 -22.57 27.05
N LEU A 296 -8.22 -21.26 27.20
CA LEU A 296 -6.92 -20.64 26.84
C LEU A 296 -5.88 -20.74 27.97
N LYS A 297 -6.26 -21.14 29.18
CA LYS A 297 -5.39 -21.28 30.34
C LYS A 297 -4.73 -19.97 30.78
N ILE A 298 -5.45 -18.87 30.66
CA ILE A 298 -4.99 -17.56 31.11
C ILE A 298 -5.15 -17.45 32.63
N ASP A 299 -4.14 -16.88 33.29
CA ASP A 299 -4.14 -16.66 34.74
C ASP A 299 -5.24 -15.69 35.17
N SER A 300 -5.87 -15.96 36.31
CA SER A 300 -7.02 -15.19 36.82
C SER A 300 -6.69 -13.72 37.11
N ASP A 301 -5.46 -13.39 37.44
CA ASP A 301 -4.97 -12.03 37.70
C ASP A 301 -4.81 -11.16 36.44
N LYS A 302 -4.76 -11.81 35.27
CA LYS A 302 -4.71 -11.15 33.95
C LYS A 302 -6.10 -10.96 33.33
N LEU A 303 -7.18 -11.39 34.00
CA LEU A 303 -8.53 -11.29 33.47
C LEU A 303 -9.14 -9.89 33.76
N PRO A 304 -9.79 -9.26 32.77
CA PRO A 304 -10.39 -7.96 32.98
C PRO A 304 -11.71 -8.02 33.77
N THR A 305 -12.05 -6.91 34.39
CA THR A 305 -13.32 -6.68 35.10
C THR A 305 -14.08 -5.53 34.46
N THR A 306 -15.38 -5.46 34.65
CA THR A 306 -16.22 -4.36 34.15
C THR A 306 -17.21 -3.91 35.23
N THR A 307 -17.60 -2.64 35.15
CA THR A 307 -18.71 -2.07 35.93
C THR A 307 -19.96 -1.88 35.07
N ASN A 308 -19.95 -2.31 33.82
CA ASN A 308 -21.10 -2.20 32.92
C ASN A 308 -22.10 -3.31 33.25
N THR A 309 -23.23 -2.94 33.85
CA THR A 309 -24.32 -3.83 34.26
C THR A 309 -25.47 -3.88 33.26
N GLU A 310 -25.27 -3.32 32.07
CA GLU A 310 -26.26 -3.42 30.99
C GLU A 310 -26.66 -4.88 30.78
N HIS A 311 -27.96 -5.13 30.60
CA HIS A 311 -28.48 -6.48 30.35
C HIS A 311 -29.28 -6.46 29.05
N VAL A 312 -29.10 -7.52 28.27
CA VAL A 312 -29.82 -7.74 27.02
C VAL A 312 -30.44 -9.14 27.06
N ASP A 313 -31.72 -9.23 26.82
CA ASP A 313 -32.42 -10.50 26.74
C ASP A 313 -31.89 -11.35 25.58
N ASP A 314 -31.81 -12.67 25.78
CA ASP A 314 -31.31 -13.62 24.77
C ASP A 314 -29.90 -13.30 24.26
N ALA A 315 -29.06 -12.77 25.15
CA ALA A 315 -27.73 -12.30 24.75
C ALA A 315 -26.78 -13.40 24.28
N LEU A 316 -26.81 -14.55 24.93
CA LEU A 316 -25.91 -15.69 24.68
C LEU A 316 -26.73 -16.92 24.32
N GLN A 317 -26.75 -17.33 23.04
CA GLN A 317 -27.59 -18.42 22.55
C GLN A 317 -26.81 -19.49 21.80
N LEU A 318 -27.11 -20.75 22.05
CA LEU A 318 -26.71 -21.87 21.21
C LEU A 318 -27.91 -22.35 20.37
N ILE A 319 -27.68 -22.59 19.09
CA ILE A 319 -28.71 -22.92 18.13
C ILE A 319 -28.32 -24.26 17.45
N LYS A 320 -29.06 -25.31 17.80
CA LYS A 320 -28.85 -26.64 17.22
C LYS A 320 -29.52 -26.74 15.88
N CYS A 321 -28.78 -27.20 14.85
CA CYS A 321 -29.25 -27.41 13.50
C CYS A 321 -28.92 -28.85 13.02
N TYR A 322 -29.59 -29.30 11.95
CA TYR A 322 -29.37 -30.66 11.42
C TYR A 322 -28.17 -30.72 10.47
N ASP A 323 -28.02 -29.75 9.60
CA ASP A 323 -26.93 -29.69 8.61
C ASP A 323 -26.37 -28.26 8.42
N GLY A 324 -25.41 -28.10 7.53
CA GLY A 324 -24.74 -26.82 7.28
C GLY A 324 -25.60 -25.83 6.50
N GLU A 325 -26.48 -26.29 5.64
CA GLU A 325 -27.39 -25.45 4.86
C GLU A 325 -28.46 -24.85 5.77
N GLN A 326 -29.06 -25.67 6.64
CA GLN A 326 -29.98 -25.16 7.65
C GLN A 326 -29.30 -24.17 8.61
N GLN A 327 -28.05 -24.41 9.02
CA GLN A 327 -27.31 -23.45 9.84
C GLN A 327 -27.19 -22.08 9.16
N ALA A 328 -26.83 -22.07 7.88
CA ALA A 328 -26.70 -20.83 7.11
C ALA A 328 -28.05 -20.11 6.98
N HIS A 329 -29.11 -20.87 6.67
CA HIS A 329 -30.45 -20.30 6.54
C HIS A 329 -30.95 -19.72 7.87
N VAL A 330 -30.85 -20.48 8.96
CA VAL A 330 -31.27 -20.03 10.30
C VAL A 330 -30.51 -18.74 10.70
N LEU A 331 -29.19 -18.71 10.52
CA LEU A 331 -28.40 -17.51 10.84
C LEU A 331 -28.81 -16.30 10.00
N ALA A 332 -29.00 -16.49 8.69
CA ALA A 332 -29.42 -15.41 7.81
C ALA A 332 -30.78 -14.82 8.25
N MET A 333 -31.74 -15.68 8.59
CA MET A 333 -33.08 -15.26 9.00
C MET A 333 -33.08 -14.60 10.38
N LEU A 334 -32.30 -15.11 11.33
CA LEU A 334 -32.14 -14.48 12.64
C LEU A 334 -31.47 -13.11 12.53
N ALA A 335 -30.42 -13.03 11.72
CA ALA A 335 -29.75 -11.74 11.46
C ALA A 335 -30.69 -10.74 10.78
N ARG A 336 -31.50 -11.18 9.81
CA ARG A 336 -32.55 -10.38 9.19
C ARG A 336 -33.55 -9.88 10.24
N THR A 337 -34.00 -10.75 11.13
CA THR A 337 -34.97 -10.39 12.17
C THR A 337 -34.42 -9.29 13.09
N ILE A 338 -33.18 -9.41 13.56
CA ILE A 338 -32.52 -8.37 14.36
C ILE A 338 -32.31 -7.11 13.53
N PHE A 339 -31.90 -7.22 12.27
CA PHE A 339 -31.67 -6.10 11.37
C PHE A 339 -32.92 -5.25 11.18
N LEU A 340 -34.09 -5.87 11.10
CA LEU A 340 -35.36 -5.18 10.92
C LEU A 340 -35.94 -4.60 12.23
N LYS A 341 -35.71 -5.28 13.36
CA LYS A 341 -36.17 -4.81 14.68
C LYS A 341 -35.32 -3.70 15.27
N GLU A 342 -34.01 -3.88 15.24
CA GLU A 342 -33.02 -3.01 15.88
C GLU A 342 -32.37 -2.11 14.83
N THR A 343 -33.06 -1.00 14.52
CA THR A 343 -32.70 -0.14 13.38
C THR A 343 -31.30 0.48 13.44
N ASN A 344 -30.68 0.54 14.61
CA ASN A 344 -29.38 1.18 14.81
C ASN A 344 -28.25 0.20 15.19
N GLU A 345 -28.57 -1.11 15.33
CA GLU A 345 -27.57 -2.10 15.75
C GLU A 345 -26.81 -2.71 14.56
N SER A 346 -25.50 -2.85 14.72
CA SER A 346 -24.63 -3.54 13.77
C SER A 346 -24.63 -5.04 13.98
N ILE A 347 -24.50 -5.81 12.88
CA ILE A 347 -24.53 -7.27 12.89
C ILE A 347 -23.30 -7.83 12.17
N GLY A 348 -22.57 -8.70 12.84
CA GLY A 348 -21.47 -9.47 12.26
C GLY A 348 -21.84 -10.94 12.14
N LEU A 349 -21.97 -11.45 10.91
CA LEU A 349 -22.08 -12.88 10.60
C LEU A 349 -20.68 -13.43 10.36
N LEU A 350 -20.16 -14.21 11.29
CA LEU A 350 -18.80 -14.70 11.31
C LEU A 350 -18.74 -16.17 10.91
N VAL A 351 -17.96 -16.46 9.88
CA VAL A 351 -17.76 -17.81 9.35
C VAL A 351 -16.29 -18.22 9.39
N ARG A 352 -16.03 -19.52 9.32
CA ARG A 352 -14.66 -20.02 9.20
C ARG A 352 -14.16 -20.08 7.76
N GLN A 353 -15.06 -20.34 6.80
CA GLN A 353 -14.71 -20.52 5.38
C GLN A 353 -15.53 -19.58 4.50
N ASN A 354 -14.92 -19.13 3.41
CA ASN A 354 -15.59 -18.22 2.47
C ASN A 354 -16.84 -18.82 1.81
N LYS A 355 -16.84 -20.14 1.54
CA LYS A 355 -18.02 -20.83 0.98
C LYS A 355 -19.28 -20.69 1.86
N ASP A 356 -19.09 -20.66 3.20
CA ASP A 356 -20.19 -20.48 4.14
C ASP A 356 -20.68 -19.01 4.10
N ALA A 357 -19.76 -18.06 3.90
CA ALA A 357 -20.13 -16.66 3.68
C ALA A 357 -20.89 -16.46 2.37
N ASP A 358 -20.50 -17.19 1.32
CA ASP A 358 -21.19 -17.13 0.02
C ASP A 358 -22.63 -17.61 0.18
N LEU A 359 -22.84 -18.78 0.79
CA LEU A 359 -24.15 -19.34 1.03
C LEU A 359 -25.08 -18.41 1.84
N ILE A 360 -24.58 -17.86 2.96
CA ILE A 360 -25.37 -16.92 3.79
C ILE A 360 -25.69 -15.63 3.01
N SER A 361 -24.75 -15.14 2.22
CA SER A 361 -24.95 -13.95 1.39
C SER A 361 -26.02 -14.16 0.32
N ASP A 362 -26.03 -15.33 -0.31
CA ASP A 362 -27.02 -15.66 -1.35
C ASP A 362 -28.44 -15.69 -0.73
N ILE A 363 -28.59 -16.31 0.44
CA ILE A 363 -29.87 -16.35 1.18
C ILE A 363 -30.35 -14.93 1.51
N LEU A 364 -29.47 -14.05 2.05
CA LEU A 364 -29.85 -12.68 2.37
C LEU A 364 -30.20 -11.86 1.13
N THR A 365 -29.52 -12.13 0.00
CA THR A 365 -29.81 -11.48 -1.29
C THR A 365 -31.19 -11.87 -1.81
N GLU A 366 -31.57 -13.16 -1.74
CA GLU A 366 -32.89 -13.64 -2.10
C GLU A 366 -33.99 -12.94 -1.27
N HIS A 367 -33.70 -12.65 0.00
CA HIS A 367 -34.61 -11.93 0.88
C HIS A 367 -34.47 -10.40 0.79
N LYS A 368 -33.74 -9.86 -0.20
CA LYS A 368 -33.54 -8.40 -0.44
C LYS A 368 -32.96 -7.64 0.77
N ILE A 369 -32.19 -8.30 1.63
CA ILE A 369 -31.54 -7.68 2.78
C ILE A 369 -30.17 -7.09 2.37
N LYS A 370 -30.06 -5.79 2.53
CA LYS A 370 -28.78 -5.11 2.29
C LYS A 370 -27.73 -5.59 3.29
N HIS A 371 -26.68 -6.13 2.80
CA HIS A 371 -25.57 -6.63 3.59
C HIS A 371 -24.25 -6.47 2.85
N LEU A 372 -23.16 -6.50 3.59
CA LEU A 372 -21.83 -6.48 3.04
C LEU A 372 -21.13 -7.80 3.29
N LYS A 373 -20.75 -8.50 2.22
CA LYS A 373 -19.91 -9.70 2.29
C LYS A 373 -18.45 -9.35 2.07
N ILE A 374 -17.61 -9.63 3.07
CA ILE A 374 -16.17 -9.51 2.98
C ILE A 374 -15.57 -10.90 2.85
N THR A 375 -15.12 -11.23 1.67
CA THR A 375 -14.45 -12.51 1.37
C THR A 375 -13.00 -12.29 0.97
N ASN A 376 -12.26 -13.36 0.67
CA ASN A 376 -10.89 -13.27 0.16
C ASN A 376 -10.82 -12.63 -1.23
N LYS A 377 -11.94 -12.47 -1.91
CA LYS A 377 -12.03 -11.72 -3.16
C LYS A 377 -12.24 -10.23 -2.85
N ASP A 378 -11.20 -9.62 -2.29
CA ASP A 378 -11.13 -8.17 -2.08
C ASP A 378 -11.26 -7.45 -3.43
N MET A 379 -12.18 -6.47 -3.53
CA MET A 379 -12.43 -5.74 -4.77
C MET A 379 -11.18 -5.04 -5.32
N PHE A 380 -10.27 -4.60 -4.44
CA PHE A 380 -9.01 -3.97 -4.83
C PHE A 380 -7.97 -4.98 -5.37
N LYS A 381 -8.17 -6.27 -5.11
CA LYS A 381 -7.35 -7.36 -5.64
C LYS A 381 -7.95 -8.05 -6.85
N MET A 382 -9.18 -7.68 -7.24
CA MET A 382 -9.83 -8.26 -8.42
C MET A 382 -9.17 -7.79 -9.72
N VAL A 383 -9.19 -8.68 -10.73
CA VAL A 383 -8.60 -8.42 -12.06
C VAL A 383 -9.14 -7.13 -12.68
N ASN A 384 -10.42 -6.83 -12.49
CA ASN A 384 -11.06 -5.63 -13.04
C ASN A 384 -10.47 -4.34 -12.46
N PHE A 385 -10.29 -4.26 -11.13
CA PHE A 385 -9.63 -3.11 -10.52
C PHE A 385 -8.15 -3.04 -10.91
N LYS A 386 -7.45 -4.17 -10.91
CA LYS A 386 -6.04 -4.22 -11.33
C LYS A 386 -5.85 -3.74 -12.77
N CYS A 387 -6.82 -4.01 -13.65
CA CYS A 387 -6.80 -3.50 -15.03
C CYS A 387 -6.93 -1.96 -15.07
N LEU A 388 -7.89 -1.41 -14.32
CA LEU A 388 -8.03 0.05 -14.16
C LEU A 388 -6.78 0.68 -13.57
N TYR A 389 -6.28 0.13 -12.47
CA TYR A 389 -5.04 0.61 -11.85
C TYR A 389 -3.86 0.57 -12.84
N SER A 390 -3.71 -0.54 -13.57
CA SER A 390 -2.64 -0.69 -14.57
C SER A 390 -2.71 0.38 -15.66
N HIS A 391 -3.93 0.81 -16.06
CA HIS A 391 -4.08 1.92 -17.02
C HIS A 391 -3.46 3.21 -16.48
N PHE A 392 -3.85 3.63 -15.27
CA PHE A 392 -3.31 4.84 -14.66
C PHE A 392 -1.81 4.72 -14.36
N SER A 393 -1.38 3.54 -13.95
CA SER A 393 0.04 3.25 -13.68
C SER A 393 0.92 3.43 -14.92
N VAL A 394 0.52 2.91 -16.09
CA VAL A 394 1.33 3.02 -17.32
C VAL A 394 1.24 4.41 -17.96
N VAL A 395 0.18 5.16 -17.69
CA VAL A 395 0.07 6.55 -18.14
C VAL A 395 1.04 7.44 -17.36
N THR A 396 1.24 7.18 -16.07
CA THR A 396 2.23 7.91 -15.25
C THR A 396 3.67 7.49 -15.53
N ASN A 397 3.89 6.20 -15.83
CA ASN A 397 5.21 5.68 -16.14
C ASN A 397 5.09 4.49 -17.11
N ASP A 398 5.40 4.73 -18.38
CA ASP A 398 5.28 3.77 -19.47
C ASP A 398 6.34 2.64 -19.44
N THR A 399 7.32 2.69 -18.54
CA THR A 399 8.29 1.61 -18.32
C THR A 399 7.85 0.60 -17.26
N ARG A 400 6.62 0.70 -16.74
CA ARG A 400 6.04 -0.32 -15.84
C ARG A 400 5.55 -1.54 -16.61
N TYR A 401 6.48 -2.38 -16.99
CA TYR A 401 6.25 -3.53 -17.87
C TYR A 401 5.22 -4.54 -17.33
N SER A 402 5.16 -4.79 -16.03
CA SER A 402 4.20 -5.72 -15.41
C SER A 402 2.74 -5.30 -15.63
N ASP A 403 2.46 -3.99 -15.52
CA ASP A 403 1.12 -3.45 -15.72
C ASP A 403 0.70 -3.50 -17.19
N TRP A 404 1.64 -3.33 -18.12
CA TRP A 404 1.40 -3.50 -19.56
C TRP A 404 0.94 -4.92 -19.93
N ALA A 405 1.53 -5.95 -19.32
CA ALA A 405 1.13 -7.33 -19.65
C ALA A 405 -0.35 -7.58 -19.36
N ARG A 406 -0.86 -7.06 -18.23
CA ARG A 406 -2.27 -7.15 -17.86
C ARG A 406 -3.17 -6.38 -18.82
N LEU A 407 -2.80 -5.14 -19.14
CA LEU A 407 -3.56 -4.31 -20.09
C LEU A 407 -3.64 -4.95 -21.47
N LEU A 408 -2.53 -5.44 -22.02
CA LEU A 408 -2.52 -6.08 -23.34
C LEU A 408 -3.41 -7.33 -23.40
N TYR A 409 -3.52 -8.05 -22.29
CA TYR A 409 -4.42 -9.19 -22.18
C TYR A 409 -5.88 -8.75 -22.06
N GLN A 410 -6.21 -7.89 -21.10
CA GLN A 410 -7.59 -7.48 -20.83
C GLN A 410 -8.20 -6.69 -21.99
N THR A 411 -7.43 -5.83 -22.65
CA THR A 411 -7.88 -5.09 -23.84
C THR A 411 -7.86 -5.94 -25.12
N ARG A 412 -7.65 -7.25 -24.98
CA ARG A 412 -7.65 -8.23 -26.10
C ARG A 412 -6.63 -7.92 -27.21
N VAL A 413 -5.57 -7.22 -26.86
CA VAL A 413 -4.43 -7.00 -27.75
C VAL A 413 -3.66 -8.30 -27.90
N ILE A 414 -3.44 -9.03 -26.81
CA ILE A 414 -2.84 -10.38 -26.79
C ILE A 414 -3.83 -11.34 -26.12
N PRO A 415 -4.18 -12.48 -26.74
CA PRO A 415 -5.29 -13.33 -26.28
C PRO A 415 -5.03 -14.09 -24.96
N LYS A 416 -3.76 -14.28 -24.56
CA LYS A 416 -3.38 -15.01 -23.34
C LYS A 416 -2.46 -14.17 -22.48
N LEU A 417 -2.67 -14.19 -21.17
CA LEU A 417 -1.84 -13.45 -20.21
C LEU A 417 -0.38 -13.92 -20.21
N SER A 418 -0.13 -15.22 -20.30
CA SER A 418 1.23 -15.78 -20.42
C SER A 418 1.96 -15.33 -21.70
N ASP A 419 1.23 -15.17 -22.82
CA ASP A 419 1.82 -14.64 -24.06
C ASP A 419 2.09 -13.14 -23.94
N ALA A 420 1.21 -12.40 -23.25
CA ALA A 420 1.42 -10.99 -22.96
C ALA A 420 2.66 -10.79 -22.07
N ARG A 421 2.81 -11.58 -20.99
CA ARG A 421 4.00 -11.54 -20.13
C ARG A 421 5.28 -11.84 -20.91
N ARG A 422 5.29 -12.90 -21.76
CA ARG A 422 6.46 -13.22 -22.63
C ARG A 422 6.79 -12.10 -23.61
N CYS A 423 5.78 -11.51 -24.23
CA CYS A 423 5.97 -10.38 -25.16
C CYS A 423 6.61 -9.19 -24.44
N ILE A 424 6.06 -8.79 -23.29
CA ILE A 424 6.58 -7.69 -22.47
C ILE A 424 8.01 -7.97 -21.96
N THR A 425 8.30 -9.19 -21.52
CA THR A 425 9.67 -9.59 -21.12
C THR A 425 10.64 -9.47 -22.29
N LYS A 426 10.24 -9.87 -23.51
CA LYS A 426 11.08 -9.70 -24.70
C LYS A 426 11.30 -8.22 -25.03
N MET A 427 10.23 -7.40 -25.02
CA MET A 427 10.34 -5.96 -25.28
C MET A 427 11.33 -5.31 -24.31
N ARG A 428 11.22 -5.63 -23.02
CA ARG A 428 12.12 -5.13 -21.98
C ARG A 428 13.57 -5.50 -22.24
N LYS A 429 13.87 -6.77 -22.57
CA LYS A 429 15.23 -7.25 -22.85
C LYS A 429 15.90 -6.51 -24.01
N ILE A 430 15.13 -6.10 -24.99
CA ILE A 430 15.63 -5.37 -26.16
C ILE A 430 15.44 -3.85 -26.08
N SER A 431 15.09 -3.31 -24.92
CA SER A 431 14.89 -1.87 -24.67
C SER A 431 13.82 -1.26 -25.58
N VAL A 432 12.65 -1.91 -25.68
CA VAL A 432 11.46 -1.43 -26.37
C VAL A 432 10.37 -1.16 -25.33
N SER A 433 9.78 0.03 -25.32
CA SER A 433 8.60 0.33 -24.50
C SER A 433 7.32 -0.10 -25.22
N PRO A 434 6.29 -0.59 -24.55
CA PRO A 434 5.00 -0.83 -25.19
C PRO A 434 4.40 0.41 -25.83
N THR A 435 4.66 1.60 -25.32
CA THR A 435 4.25 2.88 -25.95
C THR A 435 4.92 3.13 -27.29
N ASP A 436 6.04 2.49 -27.59
CA ASP A 436 6.65 2.58 -28.91
C ASP A 436 5.72 2.07 -30.01
N LEU A 437 4.94 1.01 -29.72
CA LEU A 437 3.93 0.49 -30.65
C LEU A 437 2.75 1.45 -30.89
N ILE A 438 2.59 2.46 -30.04
CA ILE A 438 1.53 3.47 -30.18
C ILE A 438 2.07 4.74 -30.85
N LYS A 439 3.28 5.16 -30.48
CA LYS A 439 3.86 6.46 -30.84
C LYS A 439 4.64 6.43 -32.14
N TYR A 440 5.17 5.25 -32.53
CA TYR A 440 6.04 5.10 -33.70
C TYR A 440 5.48 4.03 -34.66
N GLU A 441 5.43 4.30 -35.95
CA GLU A 441 4.88 3.36 -36.91
C GLU A 441 5.81 2.17 -37.19
N ASN A 442 7.09 2.43 -37.44
CA ASN A 442 8.11 1.43 -37.76
C ASN A 442 9.43 1.73 -37.03
N SER A 443 9.37 2.30 -35.84
CA SER A 443 10.52 2.69 -35.06
C SER A 443 10.25 2.53 -33.56
N THR A 444 11.20 2.90 -32.73
CA THR A 444 11.08 2.93 -31.27
C THR A 444 11.69 4.23 -30.72
N TYR A 445 11.35 4.59 -29.49
CA TYR A 445 11.94 5.73 -28.79
C TYR A 445 13.48 5.67 -28.81
N THR A 446 14.04 4.51 -28.59
CA THR A 446 15.49 4.31 -28.56
C THR A 446 16.14 4.35 -29.96
N ILE A 447 15.47 3.84 -31.00
CA ILE A 447 15.95 3.99 -32.38
C ILE A 447 15.96 5.47 -32.80
N GLU A 448 14.87 6.20 -32.53
CA GLU A 448 14.81 7.63 -32.86
C GLU A 448 15.83 8.46 -32.08
N TYR A 449 16.02 8.14 -30.78
CA TYR A 449 17.09 8.74 -29.98
C TYR A 449 18.46 8.51 -30.60
N THR A 450 18.79 7.26 -30.96
CA THR A 450 20.10 6.97 -31.55
C THR A 450 20.34 7.68 -32.89
N LYS A 451 19.29 7.82 -33.71
CA LYS A 451 19.35 8.59 -34.95
C LYS A 451 19.61 10.09 -34.69
N SER A 452 18.86 10.67 -33.75
CA SER A 452 19.00 12.09 -33.42
C SER A 452 20.35 12.38 -32.79
N PHE A 453 20.76 11.63 -31.78
CA PHE A 453 22.01 11.85 -31.06
C PHE A 453 23.24 11.70 -31.96
N GLY A 454 23.21 10.76 -32.90
CA GLY A 454 24.31 10.53 -33.84
C GLY A 454 24.42 11.56 -34.97
N ASN A 455 23.37 12.31 -35.30
CA ASN A 455 23.35 13.14 -36.49
C ASN A 455 23.04 14.61 -36.27
N LYS A 456 22.33 14.93 -35.16
CA LYS A 456 21.84 16.30 -34.90
C LYS A 456 22.69 17.02 -33.85
N GLU A 457 22.59 18.33 -33.87
CA GLU A 457 22.94 19.16 -32.73
C GLU A 457 21.80 19.14 -31.75
N MET A 458 22.08 18.96 -30.46
CA MET A 458 21.11 18.82 -29.40
C MET A 458 21.48 19.70 -28.22
N VAL A 459 20.50 20.09 -27.41
CA VAL A 459 20.71 20.88 -26.20
C VAL A 459 20.50 19.97 -24.99
N VAL A 460 21.53 19.84 -24.17
CA VAL A 460 21.40 19.26 -22.82
C VAL A 460 21.09 20.40 -21.87
N PHE A 461 20.00 20.27 -21.11
CA PHE A 461 19.60 21.32 -20.17
C PHE A 461 19.02 20.71 -18.88
N ASP A 462 19.00 21.54 -17.86
CA ASP A 462 18.46 21.24 -16.55
C ASP A 462 17.92 22.51 -15.90
N THR A 463 16.95 22.37 -14.98
CA THR A 463 16.33 23.48 -14.27
C THR A 463 16.34 23.29 -12.76
N GLU A 464 16.66 24.37 -12.03
CA GLU A 464 16.43 24.45 -10.60
C GLU A 464 15.20 25.30 -10.31
N THR A 465 14.42 24.94 -9.29
CA THR A 465 13.08 25.47 -9.05
C THR A 465 12.82 25.76 -7.57
N THR A 466 11.75 26.52 -7.29
CA THR A 466 11.30 26.79 -5.91
C THR A 466 10.60 25.60 -5.25
N GLY A 467 10.18 24.59 -6.04
CA GLY A 467 9.50 23.39 -5.54
C GLY A 467 9.21 22.42 -6.67
N LEU A 468 8.34 21.44 -6.46
CA LEU A 468 8.05 20.36 -7.40
C LEU A 468 6.73 20.50 -8.16
N ASP A 469 5.98 21.57 -7.91
CA ASP A 469 4.71 21.82 -8.61
C ASP A 469 4.98 22.46 -9.97
N ILE A 470 4.85 21.66 -11.04
CA ILE A 470 5.08 22.12 -12.42
C ILE A 470 4.17 23.27 -12.84
N PHE A 471 3.04 23.48 -12.17
CA PHE A 471 2.08 24.54 -12.52
C PHE A 471 2.32 25.85 -11.79
N ASN A 472 2.79 25.79 -10.54
CA ASN A 472 2.83 26.95 -9.65
C ASN A 472 4.25 27.37 -9.24
N ASP A 473 5.22 26.46 -9.22
CA ASP A 473 6.59 26.79 -8.82
C ASP A 473 7.36 27.55 -9.88
N ASP A 474 8.32 28.36 -9.44
CA ASP A 474 9.15 29.18 -10.32
C ASP A 474 10.47 28.48 -10.64
N ILE A 475 10.88 28.57 -11.92
CA ILE A 475 12.26 28.26 -12.31
C ILE A 475 13.16 29.41 -11.83
N ILE A 476 14.24 29.04 -11.13
CA ILE A 476 15.23 29.95 -10.57
C ILE A 476 16.60 29.83 -11.23
N GLN A 477 16.90 28.73 -11.90
CA GLN A 477 18.08 28.55 -12.74
C GLN A 477 17.74 27.71 -13.98
N ILE A 478 18.33 28.07 -15.11
CA ILE A 478 18.40 27.25 -16.32
C ILE A 478 19.86 27.13 -16.72
N ALA A 479 20.38 25.94 -16.80
CA ALA A 479 21.69 25.69 -17.40
C ALA A 479 21.53 24.85 -18.67
N ALA A 480 22.34 25.12 -19.68
CA ALA A 480 22.32 24.38 -20.94
C ALA A 480 23.69 24.36 -21.62
N ILE A 481 23.92 23.29 -22.41
CA ILE A 481 25.05 23.20 -23.36
C ILE A 481 24.55 22.60 -24.68
N LYS A 482 25.19 22.98 -25.78
CA LYS A 482 24.96 22.29 -27.06
C LYS A 482 25.95 21.18 -27.25
N ILE A 483 25.47 20.05 -27.76
CA ILE A 483 26.30 18.90 -28.06
C ILE A 483 26.10 18.44 -29.49
N LYS A 484 27.13 17.80 -30.05
CA LYS A 484 27.06 17.11 -31.34
C LYS A 484 27.85 15.81 -31.24
N ASN A 485 27.22 14.67 -31.56
CA ASN A 485 27.81 13.34 -31.40
C ASN A 485 28.41 13.13 -29.98
N GLY A 486 27.72 13.55 -28.93
CA GLY A 486 28.15 13.43 -27.53
C GLY A 486 29.29 14.38 -27.11
N LYS A 487 29.81 15.26 -27.99
CA LYS A 487 30.83 16.24 -27.67
C LYS A 487 30.21 17.62 -27.47
N VAL A 488 30.63 18.29 -26.42
CA VAL A 488 30.23 19.68 -26.17
C VAL A 488 30.75 20.59 -27.28
N ILE A 489 29.93 21.48 -27.77
CA ILE A 489 30.33 22.57 -28.70
C ILE A 489 30.86 23.72 -27.86
N PRO A 490 32.16 24.06 -27.94
CA PRO A 490 32.75 25.06 -27.10
C PRO A 490 32.10 26.45 -27.27
N GLY A 491 31.89 27.17 -26.20
CA GLY A 491 31.32 28.52 -26.19
C GLY A 491 29.78 28.52 -26.30
N THR A 492 29.17 27.39 -26.05
CA THR A 492 27.70 27.27 -26.00
C THR A 492 27.18 27.13 -24.56
N GLU A 493 28.06 27.22 -23.57
CA GLU A 493 27.68 27.13 -22.18
C GLU A 493 26.75 28.26 -21.79
N LEU A 494 25.60 27.92 -21.22
CA LEU A 494 24.56 28.83 -20.76
C LEU A 494 24.23 28.55 -19.31
N ASP A 495 24.21 29.59 -18.47
CA ASP A 495 23.85 29.53 -17.06
C ASP A 495 23.07 30.80 -16.69
N ILE A 496 21.77 30.69 -16.54
CA ILE A 496 20.87 31.81 -16.24
C ILE A 496 20.24 31.60 -14.87
N ILE A 497 20.46 32.53 -13.97
CA ILE A 497 19.69 32.65 -12.73
C ILE A 497 18.54 33.63 -12.97
N ILE A 498 17.34 33.21 -12.66
CA ILE A 498 16.09 33.92 -12.95
C ILE A 498 15.55 34.54 -11.67
N LYS A 499 15.23 35.83 -11.68
CA LYS A 499 14.62 36.49 -10.53
C LYS A 499 13.24 35.92 -10.23
N THR A 500 12.97 35.68 -8.95
CA THR A 500 11.68 35.22 -8.44
C THR A 500 11.32 35.96 -7.15
N ASP A 501 10.01 36.17 -6.93
CA ASP A 501 9.44 36.65 -5.69
C ASP A 501 9.02 35.51 -4.76
N MET A 502 9.09 34.27 -5.25
CA MET A 502 8.77 33.08 -4.46
C MET A 502 9.90 32.75 -3.47
N PRO A 503 9.56 32.26 -2.27
CA PRO A 503 10.57 31.82 -1.30
C PRO A 503 11.29 30.56 -1.82
N ILE A 504 12.63 30.61 -1.82
CA ILE A 504 13.44 29.43 -2.12
C ILE A 504 13.54 28.57 -0.84
N PRO A 505 13.12 27.31 -0.85
CA PRO A 505 13.20 26.45 0.32
C PRO A 505 14.63 26.34 0.86
N PRO A 506 14.85 26.52 2.17
CA PRO A 506 16.19 26.45 2.76
C PRO A 506 16.79 25.06 2.74
N THR A 507 15.93 24.02 2.66
CA THR A 507 16.31 22.62 2.62
C THR A 507 15.62 21.90 1.46
N LEU A 508 16.33 20.98 0.84
CA LEU A 508 15.80 20.02 -0.13
C LEU A 508 15.17 18.83 0.60
N LYS A 509 14.60 17.87 -0.14
CA LYS A 509 14.19 16.58 0.41
C LYS A 509 15.33 16.01 1.25
N LYS A 510 14.97 15.32 2.37
CA LYS A 510 15.92 14.72 3.32
C LYS A 510 16.72 15.72 4.18
N GLY A 511 16.27 16.97 4.29
CA GLY A 511 16.91 17.97 5.17
C GLY A 511 18.29 18.47 4.69
N MET A 512 18.68 18.16 3.46
CA MET A 512 19.89 18.71 2.86
C MET A 512 19.75 20.21 2.64
N VAL A 513 20.80 20.97 2.94
CA VAL A 513 20.82 22.40 2.69
C VAL A 513 20.71 22.65 1.19
N ASN A 514 19.76 23.48 0.79
CA ASN A 514 19.57 23.83 -0.62
C ASN A 514 20.70 24.79 -1.08
N PRO A 515 21.60 24.36 -1.98
CA PRO A 515 22.71 25.18 -2.44
C PRO A 515 22.21 26.42 -3.18
N MET A 516 21.04 26.38 -3.82
CA MET A 516 20.47 27.49 -4.56
C MET A 516 20.18 28.71 -3.69
N VAL A 517 19.89 28.51 -2.39
CA VAL A 517 19.69 29.67 -1.47
C VAL A 517 20.95 30.58 -1.40
N ALA A 518 22.11 29.96 -1.29
CA ALA A 518 23.38 30.71 -1.25
C ALA A 518 23.75 31.26 -2.63
N GLU A 519 23.58 30.49 -3.68
CA GLU A 519 23.86 30.89 -5.05
C GLU A 519 22.99 32.08 -5.48
N TYR A 520 21.68 31.98 -5.30
CA TYR A 520 20.74 33.04 -5.62
C TYR A 520 21.10 34.33 -4.88
N ARG A 521 21.41 34.26 -3.59
CA ARG A 521 21.86 35.43 -2.79
C ARG A 521 23.16 36.03 -3.33
N ASN A 522 24.13 35.20 -3.72
CA ASN A 522 25.39 35.67 -4.29
C ASN A 522 25.15 36.43 -5.60
N ARG A 523 24.22 35.92 -6.44
CA ARG A 523 23.90 36.59 -7.72
C ARG A 523 23.18 37.91 -7.52
N MET A 524 22.29 38.00 -6.58
CA MET A 524 21.67 39.28 -6.20
C MET A 524 22.73 40.33 -5.80
N ASN A 525 23.85 39.87 -5.23
CA ASN A 525 24.98 40.74 -4.83
C ASN A 525 26.04 40.94 -5.94
N GLY A 526 25.79 40.49 -7.19
CA GLY A 526 26.70 40.61 -8.32
C GLY A 526 27.89 39.65 -8.30
N ILE A 527 27.89 38.63 -7.42
CA ILE A 527 28.96 37.62 -7.34
C ILE A 527 28.62 36.48 -8.31
N LYS A 528 29.43 36.25 -9.32
CA LYS A 528 29.25 35.17 -10.31
C LYS A 528 30.06 33.93 -9.93
N ARG A 529 29.53 32.74 -10.19
CA ARG A 529 30.23 31.48 -10.02
C ARG A 529 31.13 31.15 -11.22
N ASN A 530 30.68 31.51 -12.41
CA ASN A 530 31.38 31.24 -13.66
C ASN A 530 31.19 32.41 -14.65
N PRO A 531 31.99 32.52 -15.71
CA PRO A 531 31.92 33.64 -16.66
C PRO A 531 30.65 33.63 -17.53
N TYR A 532 29.95 32.49 -17.67
CA TYR A 532 28.76 32.34 -18.51
C TYR A 532 27.46 32.74 -17.77
N GLU A 533 27.55 32.91 -16.50
CA GLU A 533 26.43 33.14 -15.61
C GLU A 533 25.81 34.51 -15.77
N GLN A 534 24.53 34.54 -15.91
CA GLN A 534 23.71 35.73 -16.07
C GLN A 534 22.59 35.77 -15.04
N PHE A 535 22.22 36.97 -14.58
CA PHE A 535 21.09 37.18 -13.66
C PHE A 535 20.07 38.06 -14.36
N MET A 536 18.89 37.49 -14.65
CA MET A 536 17.90 38.10 -15.54
C MET A 536 16.50 38.14 -14.93
N GLU A 537 15.68 39.04 -15.42
CA GLU A 537 14.23 39.02 -15.24
C GLU A 537 13.62 37.84 -16.04
N ALA A 538 12.51 37.29 -15.56
CA ALA A 538 11.89 36.09 -16.17
C ALA A 538 11.58 36.27 -17.67
N GLN A 539 11.03 37.41 -18.08
CA GLN A 539 10.73 37.70 -19.48
C GLN A 539 11.98 37.62 -20.37
N GLU A 540 13.08 38.23 -19.92
CA GLU A 540 14.33 38.26 -20.66
C GLU A 540 15.00 36.89 -20.70
N ALA A 541 14.98 36.19 -19.57
CA ALA A 541 15.58 34.86 -19.41
C ALA A 541 14.95 33.82 -20.32
N PHE A 542 13.62 33.77 -20.35
CA PHE A 542 12.92 32.82 -21.19
C PHE A 542 12.98 33.15 -22.67
N ASP A 543 12.95 34.45 -23.04
CA ASP A 543 13.15 34.89 -24.42
C ASP A 543 14.53 34.48 -24.94
N PHE A 544 15.57 34.76 -24.15
CA PHE A 544 16.94 34.36 -24.46
C PHE A 544 17.11 32.84 -24.55
N PHE A 545 16.49 32.09 -23.63
CA PHE A 545 16.57 30.60 -23.65
C PHE A 545 15.87 30.03 -24.87
N LEU A 546 14.70 30.56 -25.25
CA LEU A 546 13.97 30.12 -26.46
C LEU A 546 14.78 30.36 -27.73
N ASP A 547 15.41 31.53 -27.83
CA ASP A 547 16.32 31.83 -28.93
C ASP A 547 17.53 30.89 -28.97
N TYR A 548 18.07 30.56 -27.79
CA TYR A 548 19.22 29.66 -27.66
C TYR A 548 18.89 28.25 -28.13
N ILE A 549 17.76 27.67 -27.71
CA ILE A 549 17.37 26.33 -28.14
C ILE A 549 16.97 26.28 -29.60
N GLY A 550 16.27 27.30 -30.14
CA GLY A 550 15.76 27.33 -31.52
C GLY A 550 14.98 26.07 -31.84
N ASP A 551 15.30 25.39 -32.95
CA ASP A 551 14.69 24.13 -33.37
C ASP A 551 15.44 22.89 -32.85
N SER A 552 16.33 23.01 -31.86
CA SER A 552 17.11 21.89 -31.34
C SER A 552 16.27 20.94 -30.54
N GLU A 553 16.60 19.64 -30.60
CA GLU A 553 16.04 18.64 -29.68
C GLU A 553 16.72 18.75 -28.33
N LEU A 554 15.93 18.51 -27.25
CA LEU A 554 16.38 18.65 -25.88
C LEU A 554 16.77 17.31 -25.27
N ILE A 555 17.71 17.32 -24.34
CA ILE A 555 18.08 16.17 -23.50
C ILE A 555 18.10 16.63 -22.05
N GLY A 556 17.53 15.83 -21.15
CA GLY A 556 17.61 16.03 -19.70
C GLY A 556 17.50 14.72 -18.94
N HIS A 557 17.60 14.79 -17.64
CA HIS A 557 17.35 13.66 -16.73
C HIS A 557 16.05 13.89 -15.98
N ASN A 558 15.03 13.05 -16.20
CA ASN A 558 13.63 13.31 -15.80
C ASN A 558 13.06 14.58 -16.48
N VAL A 559 13.44 14.79 -17.70
CA VAL A 559 13.23 16.02 -18.48
C VAL A 559 11.75 16.37 -18.72
N ASN A 560 10.83 15.42 -18.52
CA ASN A 560 9.39 15.73 -18.53
C ASN A 560 9.02 16.82 -17.52
N TYR A 561 9.65 16.79 -16.34
CA TYR A 561 9.47 17.85 -15.35
C TYR A 561 9.95 19.20 -15.88
N ASP A 562 11.18 19.25 -16.39
CA ASP A 562 11.83 20.49 -16.85
C ASP A 562 11.08 21.15 -18.01
N VAL A 563 10.63 20.39 -19.01
CA VAL A 563 9.92 20.97 -20.15
C VAL A 563 8.53 21.47 -19.76
N HIS A 564 7.82 20.79 -18.85
CA HIS A 564 6.49 21.23 -18.45
C HIS A 564 6.53 22.37 -17.43
N ILE A 565 7.48 22.41 -16.51
CA ILE A 565 7.65 23.59 -15.65
C ILE A 565 8.10 24.80 -16.47
N LEU A 566 8.93 24.60 -17.50
CA LEU A 566 9.33 25.65 -18.44
C LEU A 566 8.11 26.23 -19.19
N GLU A 567 7.28 25.37 -19.78
CA GLU A 567 6.05 25.78 -20.44
C GLU A 567 5.14 26.60 -19.50
N ASN A 568 4.91 26.12 -18.29
CA ASN A 568 4.07 26.79 -17.31
C ASN A 568 4.66 28.11 -16.79
N ASN A 569 5.98 28.19 -16.62
CA ASN A 569 6.66 29.45 -16.27
C ASN A 569 6.55 30.47 -17.39
N ILE A 570 6.74 30.07 -18.64
CA ILE A 570 6.57 30.98 -19.80
C ILE A 570 5.13 31.51 -19.83
N ILE A 571 4.12 30.66 -19.73
CA ILE A 571 2.71 31.06 -19.69
C ILE A 571 2.43 32.05 -18.56
N ARG A 572 2.97 31.82 -17.37
CA ARG A 572 2.64 32.54 -16.13
C ARG A 572 3.46 33.82 -15.94
N ARG A 573 4.74 33.80 -16.33
CA ARG A 573 5.72 34.85 -15.99
C ARG A 573 6.13 35.72 -17.18
N THR A 574 5.60 35.47 -18.40
CA THR A 574 5.96 36.26 -19.57
C THR A 574 4.73 36.81 -20.30
N LYS A 575 4.96 37.79 -21.17
CA LYS A 575 3.93 38.34 -22.02
C LYS A 575 4.30 38.13 -23.47
N GLY A 576 3.42 37.41 -24.22
CA GLY A 576 3.58 37.24 -25.65
C GLY A 576 4.61 36.23 -26.11
N LEU A 577 5.33 35.56 -25.21
CA LEU A 577 6.16 34.41 -25.58
C LEU A 577 5.28 33.18 -25.76
N HIS A 578 5.60 32.37 -26.77
CA HIS A 578 4.95 31.09 -27.04
C HIS A 578 5.99 29.98 -26.99
N PHE A 579 5.72 28.94 -26.21
CA PHE A 579 6.55 27.75 -26.18
C PHE A 579 5.92 26.66 -27.04
N SER A 580 6.61 26.27 -28.11
CA SER A 580 6.26 25.08 -28.87
C SER A 580 7.06 23.90 -28.31
N MET A 581 6.41 22.92 -27.74
CA MET A 581 7.07 21.76 -27.12
C MET A 581 8.03 21.09 -28.12
N PRO A 582 9.36 21.15 -27.89
CA PRO A 582 10.33 20.51 -28.78
C PRO A 582 10.33 18.99 -28.60
N ILE A 583 10.99 18.27 -29.48
CA ILE A 583 11.33 16.86 -29.25
C ILE A 583 12.35 16.82 -28.09
N PHE A 584 12.12 15.96 -27.12
CA PHE A 584 13.03 15.80 -25.99
C PHE A 584 13.30 14.32 -25.67
N TRP A 585 14.47 14.07 -25.11
CA TRP A 585 15.00 12.77 -24.79
C TRP A 585 15.34 12.69 -23.29
N ASP A 586 14.74 11.72 -22.62
CA ASP A 586 14.86 11.54 -21.18
C ASP A 586 15.88 10.45 -20.85
N THR A 587 17.03 10.83 -20.26
CA THR A 587 18.04 9.86 -19.85
C THR A 587 17.56 8.94 -18.72
N LEU A 588 16.61 9.37 -17.91
CA LEU A 588 15.93 8.52 -16.94
C LEU A 588 15.14 7.39 -17.65
N LYS A 589 14.34 7.73 -18.64
CA LYS A 589 13.61 6.76 -19.45
C LYS A 589 14.58 5.83 -20.21
N LEU A 590 15.61 6.41 -20.86
CA LEU A 590 16.61 5.63 -21.58
C LEU A 590 17.34 4.63 -20.67
N SER A 591 17.73 5.02 -19.46
CA SER A 591 18.39 4.13 -18.50
C SER A 591 17.46 3.02 -18.01
N ARG A 592 16.20 3.32 -17.76
CA ARG A 592 15.16 2.33 -17.39
C ARG A 592 14.93 1.31 -18.49
N MET A 593 14.94 1.74 -19.75
CA MET A 593 14.81 0.85 -20.91
C MET A 593 16.07 0.03 -21.17
N LEU A 594 17.25 0.62 -20.91
CA LEU A 594 18.53 -0.04 -21.15
C LEU A 594 18.81 -1.14 -20.11
N ASP A 595 18.72 -0.78 -18.86
CA ASP A 595 19.00 -1.64 -17.71
C ASP A 595 17.86 -1.63 -16.68
N PRO A 596 16.74 -2.27 -17.00
CA PRO A 596 15.57 -2.28 -16.13
C PRO A 596 15.79 -3.01 -14.80
N THR A 597 16.91 -3.67 -14.58
CA THR A 597 17.27 -4.36 -13.33
C THR A 597 17.90 -3.43 -12.28
N ILE A 598 18.30 -2.22 -12.67
CA ILE A 598 18.84 -1.22 -11.77
C ILE A 598 17.69 -0.70 -10.88
N ARG A 599 17.94 -0.65 -9.58
CA ARG A 599 16.94 -0.19 -8.62
C ARG A 599 16.99 1.32 -8.39
N LYS A 600 18.14 1.94 -8.61
CA LYS A 600 18.40 3.38 -8.40
C LYS A 600 18.69 4.07 -9.74
N HIS A 601 17.69 4.75 -10.28
CA HIS A 601 17.81 5.51 -11.53
C HIS A 601 17.97 7.03 -11.31
N THR A 602 18.46 7.47 -10.14
CA THR A 602 18.90 8.86 -9.97
C THR A 602 20.16 9.11 -10.78
N LEU A 603 20.37 10.34 -11.21
CA LEU A 603 21.54 10.70 -12.02
C LEU A 603 22.85 10.24 -11.34
N GLU A 604 23.03 10.57 -10.05
CA GLU A 604 24.19 10.15 -9.25
C GLU A 604 24.33 8.61 -9.18
N GLY A 605 23.20 7.90 -8.90
CA GLY A 605 23.20 6.44 -8.83
C GLY A 605 23.61 5.77 -10.14
N LEU A 606 23.15 6.33 -11.28
CA LEU A 606 23.51 5.82 -12.60
C LEU A 606 24.96 6.13 -12.97
N LEU A 607 25.46 7.33 -12.64
CA LEU A 607 26.89 7.64 -12.85
C LEU A 607 27.79 6.68 -12.09
N GLN A 608 27.48 6.46 -10.82
CA GLN A 608 28.21 5.51 -9.97
C GLN A 608 28.13 4.08 -10.50
N PHE A 609 26.93 3.62 -10.87
CA PHE A 609 26.70 2.26 -11.37
C PHE A 609 27.45 1.99 -12.67
N TYR A 610 27.43 2.95 -13.60
CA TYR A 610 28.12 2.81 -14.90
C TYR A 610 29.60 3.24 -14.88
N GLY A 611 30.10 3.75 -13.75
CA GLY A 611 31.47 4.24 -13.64
C GLY A 611 31.72 5.47 -14.50
N LEU A 612 30.76 6.37 -14.63
CA LEU A 612 30.84 7.58 -15.45
C LEU A 612 31.35 8.77 -14.63
N GLU A 613 32.04 9.67 -15.29
CA GLU A 613 32.48 10.94 -14.69
C GLU A 613 31.31 11.92 -14.60
N GLY A 614 31.20 12.62 -13.49
CA GLY A 614 30.20 13.63 -13.20
C GLY A 614 29.78 13.64 -11.74
N THR A 615 29.19 14.72 -11.30
CA THR A 615 28.62 14.86 -9.95
C THR A 615 27.21 15.41 -10.08
N ASN A 616 26.29 14.91 -9.27
CA ASN A 616 24.98 15.54 -9.06
C ASN A 616 25.11 16.44 -7.83
N SER A 617 25.28 17.75 -8.07
CA SER A 617 25.55 18.72 -7.01
C SER A 617 24.33 19.57 -6.64
N HIS A 618 23.15 19.29 -7.26
CA HIS A 618 21.99 20.18 -7.24
C HIS A 618 22.36 21.60 -7.68
N ASN A 619 23.17 21.66 -8.71
CA ASN A 619 23.48 22.86 -9.47
C ASN A 619 23.35 22.47 -10.95
N ALA A 620 22.46 23.13 -11.65
CA ALA A 620 22.10 22.75 -13.01
C ALA A 620 23.30 22.65 -13.97
N MET A 621 24.35 23.43 -13.79
CA MET A 621 25.53 23.40 -14.67
C MET A 621 26.36 22.10 -14.49
N ASP A 622 26.52 21.62 -13.27
CA ASP A 622 27.23 20.36 -13.03
C ASP A 622 26.38 19.17 -13.49
N ASP A 623 25.06 19.25 -13.28
CA ASP A 623 24.09 18.19 -13.57
C ASP A 623 23.92 17.98 -15.09
N ILE A 624 24.01 19.03 -15.94
CA ILE A 624 23.98 18.86 -17.40
C ILE A 624 25.21 18.12 -17.94
N LEU A 625 26.41 18.30 -17.35
CA LEU A 625 27.59 17.57 -17.76
C LEU A 625 27.49 16.09 -17.40
N ALA A 626 26.96 15.78 -16.24
CA ALA A 626 26.62 14.43 -15.80
C ALA A 626 25.56 13.79 -16.72
N THR A 627 24.48 14.52 -17.01
CA THR A 627 23.42 14.09 -17.93
C THR A 627 23.94 13.82 -19.34
N LYS A 628 24.82 14.66 -19.86
CA LYS A 628 25.51 14.44 -21.15
C LYS A 628 26.34 13.16 -21.13
N SER A 629 27.06 12.88 -20.04
CA SER A 629 27.87 11.65 -19.90
C SER A 629 26.96 10.41 -19.93
N LEU A 630 25.86 10.42 -19.20
CA LEU A 630 24.85 9.37 -19.19
C LEU A 630 24.18 9.20 -20.57
N ALA A 631 23.78 10.30 -21.22
CA ALA A 631 23.18 10.27 -22.56
C ALA A 631 24.14 9.61 -23.58
N THR A 632 25.43 9.96 -23.53
CA THR A 632 26.44 9.36 -24.39
C THR A 632 26.60 7.86 -24.13
N TYR A 633 26.60 7.43 -22.88
CA TYR A 633 26.63 6.02 -22.49
C TYR A 633 25.41 5.28 -23.03
N CYS A 634 24.21 5.81 -22.80
CA CYS A 634 22.97 5.22 -23.30
C CYS A 634 22.98 5.09 -24.82
N TYR A 635 23.47 6.13 -25.55
CA TYR A 635 23.60 6.08 -27.00
C TYR A 635 24.45 4.90 -27.46
N ASN A 636 25.65 4.76 -26.91
CA ASN A 636 26.58 3.71 -27.30
C ASN A 636 26.00 2.31 -27.06
N LYS A 637 25.32 2.11 -25.93
CA LYS A 637 24.72 0.82 -25.57
C LYS A 637 23.47 0.50 -26.36
N LEU A 638 22.64 1.48 -26.66
CA LEU A 638 21.41 1.30 -27.44
C LEU A 638 21.69 1.04 -28.92
N LEU A 639 22.79 1.55 -29.49
CA LEU A 639 23.20 1.23 -30.85
C LEU A 639 23.37 -0.28 -31.04
N GLU A 640 23.85 -1.01 -30.03
CA GLU A 640 24.03 -2.47 -30.08
C GLU A 640 22.69 -3.23 -30.20
N LYS A 641 21.56 -2.60 -29.84
CA LYS A 641 20.21 -3.20 -29.83
C LYS A 641 19.34 -2.83 -31.02
N VAL A 642 19.74 -1.84 -31.82
CA VAL A 642 18.91 -1.27 -32.92
C VAL A 642 18.44 -2.32 -33.92
N ASP A 643 19.31 -3.22 -34.36
CA ASP A 643 18.95 -4.22 -35.38
C ASP A 643 17.97 -5.26 -34.80
N GLU A 644 18.15 -5.66 -33.54
CA GLU A 644 17.23 -6.58 -32.87
C GLU A 644 15.85 -5.95 -32.68
N GLN A 645 15.81 -4.66 -32.33
CA GLN A 645 14.57 -3.90 -32.20
C GLN A 645 13.82 -3.79 -33.52
N LYS A 646 14.53 -3.43 -34.62
CA LYS A 646 13.94 -3.39 -35.98
C LYS A 646 13.35 -4.73 -36.37
N ALA A 647 14.12 -5.81 -36.22
CA ALA A 647 13.64 -7.16 -36.53
C ALA A 647 12.41 -7.54 -35.70
N PHE A 648 12.35 -7.10 -34.44
CA PHE A 648 11.21 -7.36 -33.55
C PHE A 648 9.95 -6.60 -33.98
N ILE A 649 10.03 -5.28 -34.21
CA ILE A 649 8.85 -4.48 -34.58
C ILE A 649 8.35 -4.78 -36.00
N GLU A 650 9.25 -5.19 -36.93
CA GLU A 650 8.88 -5.58 -38.27
C GLU A 650 8.24 -6.97 -38.37
N HIS A 651 8.36 -7.77 -37.31
CA HIS A 651 7.79 -9.10 -37.31
C HIS A 651 6.27 -9.07 -37.42
N LYS A 652 5.70 -9.95 -38.24
CA LYS A 652 4.26 -9.98 -38.56
C LYS A 652 3.38 -9.98 -37.29
N VAL A 653 3.74 -10.75 -36.28
CA VAL A 653 2.98 -10.83 -35.02
C VAL A 653 3.00 -9.49 -34.29
N MET A 654 4.12 -8.78 -34.30
CA MET A 654 4.22 -7.47 -33.65
C MET A 654 3.39 -6.42 -34.38
N LYS A 655 3.35 -6.44 -35.69
CA LYS A 655 2.47 -5.55 -36.47
C LYS A 655 0.98 -5.83 -36.20
N ASP A 656 0.60 -7.08 -35.98
CA ASP A 656 -0.77 -7.41 -35.59
C ASP A 656 -1.08 -6.97 -34.15
N ILE A 657 -0.13 -7.07 -33.23
CA ILE A 657 -0.24 -6.53 -31.88
C ILE A 657 -0.37 -5.01 -31.94
N GLN A 658 0.50 -4.32 -32.66
CA GLN A 658 0.44 -2.87 -32.86
C GLN A 658 -0.91 -2.40 -33.38
N ARG A 659 -1.43 -3.03 -34.41
CA ARG A 659 -2.75 -2.70 -34.98
C ARG A 659 -3.86 -2.85 -33.95
N ARG A 660 -3.85 -3.94 -33.16
CA ARG A 660 -4.84 -4.16 -32.09
C ARG A 660 -4.66 -3.16 -30.96
N MET A 661 -3.44 -2.80 -30.60
CA MET A 661 -3.15 -1.83 -29.58
C MET A 661 -3.64 -0.43 -29.95
N LEU A 662 -3.37 0.01 -31.18
CA LEU A 662 -3.88 1.27 -31.71
C LEU A 662 -5.43 1.32 -31.77
N LYS A 663 -6.07 0.18 -32.06
CA LYS A 663 -7.54 0.11 -32.12
C LYS A 663 -8.17 0.03 -30.72
N ASN A 664 -7.64 -0.85 -29.85
CA ASN A 664 -8.33 -1.25 -28.63
C ASN A 664 -7.93 -0.41 -27.42
N TYR A 665 -6.67 0.04 -27.34
CA TYR A 665 -6.13 0.65 -26.13
C TYR A 665 -5.68 2.11 -26.30
N TYR A 666 -5.12 2.46 -27.45
CA TYR A 666 -4.60 3.82 -27.68
C TYR A 666 -5.59 4.95 -27.38
N PRO A 667 -6.89 4.85 -27.76
CA PRO A 667 -7.85 5.93 -27.45
C PRO A 667 -8.00 6.21 -25.95
N LEU A 668 -7.94 5.17 -25.09
CA LEU A 668 -7.99 5.31 -23.65
C LEU A 668 -6.69 5.96 -23.12
N TYR A 669 -5.55 5.45 -23.59
CA TYR A 669 -4.24 5.97 -23.20
C TYR A 669 -4.09 7.45 -23.54
N GLU A 670 -4.40 7.82 -24.77
CA GLU A 670 -4.28 9.20 -25.28
C GLU A 670 -5.19 10.16 -24.50
N HIS A 671 -6.40 9.74 -24.17
CA HIS A 671 -7.36 10.54 -23.45
C HIS A 671 -6.81 10.94 -22.06
N THR A 672 -6.39 9.96 -21.27
CA THR A 672 -5.84 10.20 -19.92
C THR A 672 -4.49 10.91 -20.00
N PHE A 673 -3.62 10.56 -20.94
CA PHE A 673 -2.30 11.15 -21.08
C PHE A 673 -2.36 12.67 -21.35
N LYS A 674 -3.32 13.13 -22.16
CA LYS A 674 -3.50 14.57 -22.42
C LYS A 674 -3.86 15.37 -21.16
N LYS A 675 -4.52 14.76 -20.19
CA LYS A 675 -4.90 15.42 -18.94
C LYS A 675 -3.74 15.61 -17.97
N LEU A 676 -2.68 14.78 -18.05
CA LEU A 676 -1.55 14.84 -17.12
C LEU A 676 -0.88 16.21 -17.04
N TYR A 677 -0.83 16.93 -18.15
CA TYR A 677 -0.13 18.22 -18.24
C TYR A 677 -1.08 19.38 -18.51
N SER A 678 -2.39 19.14 -18.34
CA SER A 678 -3.42 20.17 -18.48
C SER A 678 -3.50 21.03 -17.22
N ARG A 679 -3.60 22.35 -17.41
CA ARG A 679 -3.91 23.33 -16.35
C ARG A 679 -5.39 23.45 -16.06
N ASP A 680 -6.23 22.70 -16.75
CA ASP A 680 -7.66 22.68 -16.50
C ASP A 680 -7.95 22.10 -15.11
N ILE A 681 -8.66 22.88 -14.28
CA ILE A 681 -9.09 22.51 -12.94
C ILE A 681 -10.61 22.28 -12.87
N SER A 682 -11.25 22.11 -14.03
CA SER A 682 -12.67 21.79 -14.06
C SER A 682 -12.94 20.42 -13.43
N GLU A 683 -14.18 20.20 -13.01
CA GLU A 683 -14.62 18.92 -12.42
C GLU A 683 -14.34 17.73 -13.35
N GLU A 684 -14.45 17.94 -14.68
CA GLU A 684 -14.14 16.92 -15.69
C GLU A 684 -12.65 16.57 -15.80
N ASN A 685 -11.77 17.40 -15.24
CA ASN A 685 -10.33 17.18 -15.23
C ASN A 685 -9.80 16.75 -13.85
N THR A 686 -10.60 16.04 -13.08
CA THR A 686 -10.21 15.42 -11.81
C THR A 686 -9.92 13.93 -11.98
N PHE A 687 -9.11 13.37 -11.08
CA PHE A 687 -8.83 11.93 -11.08
C PHE A 687 -10.12 11.10 -10.93
N ILE A 688 -11.04 11.52 -10.07
CA ILE A 688 -12.29 10.77 -9.83
C ILE A 688 -13.18 10.74 -11.07
N TYR A 689 -13.28 11.84 -11.80
CA TYR A 689 -14.03 11.87 -13.06
C TYR A 689 -13.39 10.97 -14.11
N GLU A 690 -12.08 11.07 -14.29
CA GLU A 690 -11.33 10.24 -15.25
C GLU A 690 -11.37 8.77 -14.87
N PHE A 691 -11.30 8.43 -13.59
CA PHE A 691 -11.43 7.07 -13.09
C PHE A 691 -12.79 6.46 -13.45
N GLN A 692 -13.87 7.25 -13.30
CA GLN A 692 -15.21 6.85 -13.73
C GLN A 692 -15.26 6.68 -15.27
N TYR A 693 -14.75 7.65 -16.01
CA TYR A 693 -14.77 7.62 -17.48
C TYR A 693 -14.05 6.38 -18.04
N ILE A 694 -12.86 6.09 -17.58
CA ILE A 694 -12.08 4.92 -18.02
C ILE A 694 -12.77 3.62 -17.62
N TYR A 695 -13.34 3.55 -16.41
CA TYR A 695 -14.13 2.39 -15.97
C TYR A 695 -15.30 2.12 -16.93
N ASP A 696 -16.09 3.15 -17.25
CA ASP A 696 -17.24 3.01 -18.13
C ASP A 696 -16.81 2.59 -19.54
N LYS A 697 -15.75 3.20 -20.08
CA LYS A 697 -15.21 2.84 -21.42
C LYS A 697 -14.66 1.42 -21.47
N MET A 698 -13.98 0.96 -20.43
CA MET A 698 -13.50 -0.42 -20.37
C MET A 698 -14.67 -1.43 -20.26
N ARG A 699 -15.74 -1.08 -19.54
CA ARG A 699 -16.96 -1.91 -19.48
C ARG A 699 -17.71 -1.95 -20.81
N GLU A 700 -17.95 -0.81 -21.43
CA GLU A 700 -18.59 -0.70 -22.76
C GLU A 700 -17.86 -1.57 -23.80
N SER A 701 -16.53 -1.63 -23.70
CA SER A 701 -15.67 -2.45 -24.57
C SER A 701 -15.59 -3.92 -24.15
N ASN A 702 -16.22 -4.32 -23.06
CA ASN A 702 -16.11 -5.65 -22.44
C ASN A 702 -14.66 -6.06 -22.13
N TYR A 703 -13.82 -5.12 -21.71
CA TYR A 703 -12.47 -5.39 -21.23
C TYR A 703 -12.44 -5.79 -19.75
N ILE A 704 -13.40 -5.27 -18.99
CA ILE A 704 -13.62 -5.60 -17.59
C ILE A 704 -15.10 -5.84 -17.32
N ASP A 705 -15.39 -6.65 -16.32
CA ASP A 705 -16.74 -6.82 -15.79
C ASP A 705 -17.07 -5.71 -14.79
N GLU A 706 -18.32 -5.70 -14.32
CA GLU A 706 -18.75 -4.78 -13.28
C GLU A 706 -17.97 -4.99 -11.98
N ILE A 707 -17.42 -3.90 -11.45
CA ILE A 707 -16.83 -3.88 -10.11
C ILE A 707 -17.95 -3.60 -9.11
N SER A 708 -18.30 -4.61 -8.33
CA SER A 708 -19.29 -4.42 -7.28
C SER A 708 -18.82 -3.29 -6.33
N ARG A 709 -19.70 -2.34 -6.04
CA ARG A 709 -19.41 -1.22 -5.15
C ARG A 709 -18.34 -0.23 -5.65
N PHE A 710 -18.22 -0.08 -6.95
CA PHE A 710 -17.30 0.88 -7.57
C PHE A 710 -17.43 2.30 -6.98
N ASN A 711 -18.66 2.73 -6.64
CA ASN A 711 -18.90 4.04 -6.01
C ASN A 711 -18.24 4.18 -4.63
N TYR A 712 -18.15 3.10 -3.86
CA TYR A 712 -17.44 3.12 -2.57
C TYR A 712 -15.92 3.26 -2.77
N MET A 713 -15.37 2.63 -3.79
CA MET A 713 -13.97 2.79 -4.17
C MET A 713 -13.65 4.24 -4.54
N LYS A 714 -14.50 4.87 -5.36
CA LYS A 714 -14.38 6.31 -5.70
C LYS A 714 -14.40 7.18 -4.46
N ALA A 715 -15.42 6.97 -3.60
CA ALA A 715 -15.55 7.75 -2.36
C ALA A 715 -14.36 7.57 -1.42
N LEU A 716 -13.72 6.40 -1.40
CA LEU A 716 -12.50 6.17 -0.63
C LEU A 716 -11.34 6.99 -1.19
N PHE A 717 -11.11 6.94 -2.49
CA PHE A 717 -10.03 7.71 -3.13
C PHE A 717 -10.22 9.21 -2.90
N GLU A 718 -11.42 9.72 -3.10
CA GLU A 718 -11.75 11.12 -2.90
C GLU A 718 -11.54 11.56 -1.44
N LYS A 719 -12.17 10.87 -0.48
CA LYS A 719 -12.14 11.28 0.92
C LYS A 719 -10.81 11.04 1.62
N VAL A 720 -10.10 9.98 1.27
CA VAL A 720 -8.95 9.51 2.05
C VAL A 720 -7.64 9.96 1.45
N VAL A 721 -7.58 10.12 0.14
CA VAL A 721 -6.34 10.44 -0.56
C VAL A 721 -6.39 11.86 -1.09
N ILE A 722 -7.30 12.16 -2.00
CA ILE A 722 -7.29 13.40 -2.77
C ILE A 722 -7.64 14.62 -1.92
N ASN A 723 -8.65 14.53 -1.06
CA ASN A 723 -9.08 15.67 -0.22
C ASN A 723 -8.14 16.00 0.95
N GLN A 724 -7.07 15.25 1.16
CA GLN A 724 -6.09 15.51 2.22
C GLN A 724 -4.94 16.42 1.77
N ALA A 725 -4.84 16.68 0.49
CA ALA A 725 -3.83 17.53 -0.09
C ALA A 725 -4.50 18.70 -0.83
N ASP A 726 -3.77 19.81 -0.98
CA ASP A 726 -4.19 20.94 -1.84
C ASP A 726 -4.02 20.60 -3.33
N ASP A 727 -4.25 19.34 -3.70
CA ASP A 727 -4.03 18.80 -5.04
C ASP A 727 -5.22 19.17 -5.96
N ILE A 728 -5.09 20.28 -6.64
CA ILE A 728 -6.15 20.79 -7.54
C ILE A 728 -5.99 20.29 -8.98
N TYR A 729 -4.79 19.92 -9.39
CA TYR A 729 -4.51 19.45 -10.75
C TYR A 729 -4.56 17.94 -10.87
N PHE A 730 -5.04 17.45 -12.01
CA PHE A 730 -5.09 16.01 -12.31
C PHE A 730 -3.73 15.29 -12.11
N ASN A 731 -2.64 15.92 -12.53
CA ASN A 731 -1.28 15.40 -12.33
C ASN A 731 -0.98 15.15 -10.86
N GLN A 732 -1.22 16.13 -10.00
CA GLN A 732 -0.99 16.02 -8.55
C GLN A 732 -1.82 14.89 -7.95
N GLN A 733 -3.11 14.85 -8.29
CA GLN A 733 -4.04 13.82 -7.82
C GLN A 733 -3.65 12.41 -8.26
N LEU A 734 -3.16 12.24 -9.50
CA LEU A 734 -2.79 10.93 -10.02
C LEU A 734 -1.35 10.56 -9.66
N VAL A 735 -0.36 11.36 -10.06
CA VAL A 735 1.06 11.02 -9.92
C VAL A 735 1.47 11.01 -8.44
N GLY A 736 0.94 11.95 -7.66
CA GLY A 736 1.20 12.03 -6.22
C GLY A 736 0.73 10.81 -5.44
N HIS A 737 -0.37 10.18 -5.87
CA HIS A 737 -1.07 9.15 -5.07
C HIS A 737 -1.19 7.78 -5.74
N ILE A 738 -0.68 7.58 -6.95
CA ILE A 738 -0.83 6.32 -7.70
C ILE A 738 -0.38 5.08 -6.90
N TYR A 739 0.63 5.22 -6.04
CA TYR A 739 1.09 4.13 -5.19
C TYR A 739 0.13 3.81 -4.06
N GLU A 740 -0.49 4.83 -3.48
CA GLU A 740 -1.43 4.67 -2.38
C GLU A 740 -2.68 3.91 -2.82
N PHE A 741 -3.19 4.18 -4.02
CA PHE A 741 -4.37 3.50 -4.56
C PHE A 741 -4.23 1.96 -4.58
N ARG A 742 -3.01 1.46 -4.70
CA ARG A 742 -2.74 0.01 -4.69
C ARG A 742 -2.69 -0.60 -3.28
N THR A 743 -2.50 0.20 -2.25
CA THR A 743 -2.38 -0.28 -0.86
C THR A 743 -3.72 -0.52 -0.18
N PHE A 744 -4.82 -0.06 -0.79
CA PHE A 744 -6.15 -0.19 -0.22
C PHE A 744 -6.70 -1.62 -0.29
N ASN A 745 -7.59 -1.90 0.65
CA ASN A 745 -8.39 -3.12 0.71
C ASN A 745 -9.83 -2.81 1.14
N GLU A 746 -10.75 -3.75 1.00
CA GLU A 746 -12.15 -3.53 1.37
C GLU A 746 -12.35 -3.12 2.84
N ALA A 747 -11.46 -3.52 3.75
CA ALA A 747 -11.56 -3.10 5.15
C ALA A 747 -11.39 -1.58 5.29
N ASP A 748 -10.72 -0.93 4.37
CA ASP A 748 -10.55 0.52 4.36
C ASP A 748 -11.85 1.28 4.07
N LEU A 749 -12.81 0.65 3.41
CA LEU A 749 -14.12 1.24 3.12
C LEU A 749 -14.99 1.42 4.36
N TYR A 750 -14.84 0.52 5.34
CA TYR A 750 -15.64 0.56 6.57
C TYR A 750 -15.37 1.77 7.45
N GLN A 751 -14.15 2.24 7.42
CA GLN A 751 -13.59 3.13 8.42
C GLN A 751 -13.88 4.59 8.15
N ASN A 752 -14.19 4.90 6.90
CA ASN A 752 -14.42 6.28 6.47
C ASN A 752 -15.90 6.64 6.38
N GLY A 753 -16.80 5.84 7.01
CA GLY A 753 -18.23 6.02 6.91
C GLY A 753 -18.75 5.92 5.47
N ILE A 754 -17.97 5.26 4.60
CA ILE A 754 -18.33 5.05 3.19
C ILE A 754 -19.33 3.92 3.09
N ILE A 755 -19.13 2.87 3.88
CA ILE A 755 -20.06 1.76 3.99
C ILE A 755 -21.06 2.06 5.07
N THR A 756 -22.32 2.07 4.69
CA THR A 756 -23.47 2.34 5.56
C THR A 756 -24.25 1.08 5.92
N GLU A 757 -23.88 -0.05 5.36
CA GLU A 757 -24.49 -1.34 5.69
C GLU A 757 -24.20 -1.70 7.14
N ARG A 758 -25.24 -2.13 7.84
CA ARG A 758 -25.18 -2.56 9.24
C ARG A 758 -24.97 -4.04 9.42
N LEU A 759 -25.24 -4.85 8.37
CA LEU A 759 -25.12 -6.31 8.38
C LEU A 759 -23.91 -6.72 7.56
N HIS A 760 -22.96 -7.40 8.20
CA HIS A 760 -21.69 -7.79 7.62
C HIS A 760 -21.48 -9.29 7.69
N ILE A 761 -20.99 -9.90 6.60
CA ILE A 761 -20.62 -11.32 6.53
C ILE A 761 -19.13 -11.42 6.25
N MET A 762 -18.40 -12.15 7.10
CA MET A 762 -16.94 -12.26 6.93
C MET A 762 -16.37 -13.48 7.64
N THR A 763 -15.12 -13.83 7.32
CA THR A 763 -14.40 -14.81 8.11
C THR A 763 -13.98 -14.22 9.46
N ILE A 764 -13.85 -15.08 10.48
CA ILE A 764 -13.42 -14.66 11.83
C ILE A 764 -12.09 -13.91 11.80
N HIS A 765 -11.14 -14.33 10.97
CA HIS A 765 -9.85 -13.63 10.83
C HIS A 765 -10.01 -12.19 10.35
N LYS A 766 -10.94 -11.95 9.43
CA LYS A 766 -11.23 -10.59 8.93
C LYS A 766 -12.01 -9.74 9.92
N ALA A 767 -12.69 -10.37 10.88
CA ALA A 767 -13.41 -9.68 11.94
C ALA A 767 -12.46 -9.16 13.06
N LYS A 768 -11.21 -9.57 13.08
CA LYS A 768 -10.24 -9.06 14.06
C LYS A 768 -10.10 -7.54 13.92
N GLY A 769 -10.21 -6.83 15.05
CA GLY A 769 -10.23 -5.37 15.09
C GLY A 769 -11.61 -4.75 14.82
N LEU A 770 -12.60 -5.50 14.29
CA LEU A 770 -13.99 -5.05 14.13
C LEU A 770 -14.80 -5.26 15.41
N GLU A 771 -15.95 -4.59 15.50
CA GLU A 771 -16.89 -4.72 16.62
C GLU A 771 -18.32 -4.58 16.09
N PHE A 772 -19.21 -5.40 16.63
CA PHE A 772 -20.62 -5.43 16.26
C PHE A 772 -21.47 -5.50 17.51
N ASP A 773 -22.65 -4.89 17.47
CA ASP A 773 -23.60 -5.04 18.56
C ASP A 773 -24.02 -6.51 18.70
N ASN A 774 -24.27 -7.19 17.56
CA ASN A 774 -24.70 -8.58 17.50
C ASN A 774 -23.74 -9.39 16.67
N VAL A 775 -23.24 -10.49 17.22
CA VAL A 775 -22.33 -11.41 16.55
C VAL A 775 -22.99 -12.77 16.40
N PHE A 776 -23.04 -13.26 15.17
CA PHE A 776 -23.53 -14.58 14.82
C PHE A 776 -22.36 -15.42 14.31
N ILE A 777 -22.13 -16.59 14.93
CA ILE A 777 -20.99 -17.45 14.59
C ILE A 777 -21.51 -18.77 13.99
N HIS A 778 -21.10 -19.04 12.76
CA HIS A 778 -21.52 -20.20 11.99
C HIS A 778 -20.69 -21.45 12.33
N ASN A 779 -21.38 -22.57 12.56
CA ASN A 779 -20.86 -23.95 12.64
C ASN A 779 -19.71 -24.14 13.65
N ILE A 780 -19.99 -23.92 14.91
CA ILE A 780 -19.09 -24.28 16.03
C ILE A 780 -19.40 -25.69 16.51
N THR A 781 -19.27 -26.66 15.62
CA THR A 781 -19.55 -28.08 15.81
C THR A 781 -18.28 -28.81 16.20
N ASN A 782 -18.37 -29.76 17.14
CA ASN A 782 -17.25 -30.63 17.51
C ASN A 782 -16.80 -31.49 16.30
N GLY A 783 -15.49 -31.45 16.00
CA GLY A 783 -14.88 -32.08 14.84
C GLY A 783 -14.83 -31.22 13.56
N ASP A 784 -15.66 -30.17 13.44
CA ASP A 784 -15.52 -29.14 12.43
C ASP A 784 -14.74 -27.94 12.99
N PHE A 785 -14.94 -27.63 14.28
CA PHE A 785 -14.24 -26.57 15.00
C PHE A 785 -13.92 -27.01 16.44
N PRO A 786 -12.67 -27.41 16.78
CA PRO A 786 -11.55 -27.64 15.86
C PRO A 786 -11.80 -28.85 14.94
N ARG A 787 -11.12 -28.86 13.80
CA ARG A 787 -11.13 -30.05 12.93
C ARG A 787 -10.40 -31.20 13.61
N TYR A 788 -10.87 -32.44 13.43
CA TYR A 788 -10.22 -33.63 13.98
C TYR A 788 -8.72 -33.73 13.66
N ASN A 789 -8.29 -33.19 12.53
CA ASN A 789 -6.90 -33.17 12.07
C ASN A 789 -6.18 -31.85 12.36
N SER A 790 -6.71 -31.00 13.24
CA SER A 790 -6.05 -29.75 13.60
C SER A 790 -4.75 -30.02 14.35
N THR A 791 -3.65 -29.52 13.83
CA THR A 791 -2.32 -29.62 14.47
C THR A 791 -2.09 -28.54 15.53
N ASN A 792 -2.97 -27.54 15.60
CA ASN A 792 -2.88 -26.41 16.52
C ASN A 792 -4.26 -26.06 17.10
N THR A 793 -4.71 -26.86 18.05
CA THR A 793 -6.01 -26.67 18.71
C THR A 793 -6.06 -25.39 19.53
N LEU A 794 -4.94 -24.90 20.04
CA LEU A 794 -4.86 -23.64 20.79
C LEU A 794 -5.13 -22.41 19.87
N GLU A 795 -4.64 -22.44 18.65
CA GLU A 795 -4.94 -21.39 17.68
C GLU A 795 -6.42 -21.37 17.33
N ASP A 796 -7.03 -22.54 17.09
CA ASP A 796 -8.47 -22.64 16.85
C ASP A 796 -9.27 -22.10 18.06
N ALA A 797 -8.84 -22.38 19.29
CA ALA A 797 -9.46 -21.83 20.50
C ALA A 797 -9.36 -20.30 20.56
N LYS A 798 -8.20 -19.71 20.22
CA LYS A 798 -8.03 -18.25 20.11
C LYS A 798 -8.90 -17.63 19.02
N VAL A 799 -9.06 -18.32 17.89
CA VAL A 799 -9.97 -17.88 16.81
C VAL A 799 -11.40 -17.76 17.32
N LEU A 800 -11.89 -18.71 18.11
CA LEU A 800 -13.24 -18.63 18.70
C LEU A 800 -13.32 -17.50 19.75
N TYR A 801 -12.31 -17.32 20.57
CA TYR A 801 -12.23 -16.19 21.49
C TYR A 801 -12.33 -14.85 20.77
N VAL A 802 -11.58 -14.69 19.67
CA VAL A 802 -11.65 -13.47 18.83
C VAL A 802 -13.07 -13.29 18.29
N ALA A 803 -13.72 -14.33 17.76
CA ALA A 803 -15.08 -14.23 17.25
C ALA A 803 -16.07 -13.72 18.30
N MET A 804 -16.08 -14.34 19.49
CA MET A 804 -16.97 -13.96 20.58
C MET A 804 -16.67 -12.55 21.11
N SER A 805 -15.38 -12.16 21.19
CA SER A 805 -14.97 -10.84 21.67
C SER A 805 -15.28 -9.67 20.72
N ARG A 806 -15.82 -9.95 19.53
CA ARG A 806 -16.31 -8.91 18.60
C ARG A 806 -17.67 -8.35 19.00
N ALA A 807 -18.40 -9.04 19.87
CA ALA A 807 -19.72 -8.63 20.31
C ALA A 807 -19.70 -7.52 21.37
N ARG A 808 -20.65 -6.60 21.24
CA ARG A 808 -20.97 -5.59 22.28
C ARG A 808 -22.22 -5.97 23.09
N LYS A 809 -23.16 -6.72 22.46
CA LYS A 809 -24.44 -7.08 23.08
C LYS A 809 -24.76 -8.56 23.02
N ARG A 810 -24.76 -9.21 21.83
CA ARG A 810 -25.22 -10.58 21.64
C ARG A 810 -24.19 -11.46 20.96
N VAL A 811 -24.10 -12.74 21.40
CA VAL A 811 -23.34 -13.81 20.73
C VAL A 811 -24.27 -14.99 20.52
N TRP A 812 -24.56 -15.30 19.26
CA TRP A 812 -25.36 -16.45 18.86
C TRP A 812 -24.54 -17.41 18.03
N ILE A 813 -24.54 -18.70 18.41
CA ILE A 813 -23.66 -19.71 17.82
C ILE A 813 -24.49 -20.84 17.27
N THR A 814 -24.33 -21.19 15.99
CA THR A 814 -24.93 -22.41 15.44
C THR A 814 -23.99 -23.61 15.53
N TYR A 815 -24.56 -24.78 15.74
CA TYR A 815 -23.82 -26.03 15.76
C TYR A 815 -24.70 -27.22 15.30
N ARG A 816 -24.06 -28.36 14.96
CA ARG A 816 -24.68 -29.60 14.60
C ARG A 816 -24.34 -30.65 15.64
N ASN A 817 -25.22 -31.62 15.86
CA ASN A 817 -25.04 -32.76 16.79
C ASN A 817 -24.55 -32.32 18.18
N VAL A 818 -23.26 -32.00 18.31
CA VAL A 818 -22.58 -31.62 19.56
C VAL A 818 -21.80 -30.36 19.35
N VAL A 819 -21.97 -29.37 20.24
CA VAL A 819 -21.21 -28.12 20.21
C VAL A 819 -19.72 -28.40 20.41
N SER A 820 -18.87 -27.48 19.89
CA SER A 820 -17.40 -27.58 20.00
C SER A 820 -16.94 -27.89 21.43
N GLN A 821 -15.91 -28.73 21.57
CA GLN A 821 -15.23 -29.00 22.85
C GLN A 821 -14.79 -27.72 23.59
N PHE A 822 -14.58 -26.62 22.88
CA PHE A 822 -14.22 -25.30 23.45
C PHE A 822 -15.38 -24.63 24.19
N ILE A 823 -16.62 -25.04 23.96
CA ILE A 823 -17.83 -24.53 24.63
C ILE A 823 -18.36 -25.56 25.66
N GLN A 824 -18.00 -26.83 25.53
CA GLN A 824 -18.56 -27.93 26.37
C GLN A 824 -18.14 -27.88 27.83
N ASP A 825 -17.10 -27.08 28.19
CA ASP A 825 -16.73 -26.90 29.60
C ASP A 825 -17.90 -26.28 30.37
N ASP A 826 -18.29 -26.89 31.51
CA ASP A 826 -19.45 -26.45 32.29
C ASP A 826 -19.40 -24.97 32.69
N LYS A 827 -18.19 -24.44 32.90
CA LYS A 827 -17.96 -23.00 33.24
C LYS A 827 -18.19 -22.08 32.07
N VAL A 828 -18.10 -22.56 30.83
CA VAL A 828 -18.41 -21.79 29.62
C VAL A 828 -19.83 -22.01 29.18
N LEU A 829 -20.24 -23.27 29.18
CA LEU A 829 -21.56 -23.71 28.67
C LEU A 829 -22.71 -23.06 29.45
N HIS A 830 -22.59 -22.91 30.79
CA HIS A 830 -23.66 -22.37 31.62
C HIS A 830 -24.03 -20.90 31.30
N HIS A 831 -23.17 -20.16 30.62
CA HIS A 831 -23.49 -18.79 30.15
C HIS A 831 -24.46 -18.78 28.98
N PHE A 832 -24.56 -19.88 28.22
CA PHE A 832 -25.37 -19.95 27.03
C PHE A 832 -26.70 -20.62 27.33
N GLU A 833 -27.75 -20.10 26.72
CA GLU A 833 -29.06 -20.76 26.66
C GLU A 833 -29.23 -21.49 25.33
N GLU A 834 -29.80 -22.66 25.34
CA GLU A 834 -30.15 -23.38 24.11
C GLU A 834 -31.49 -22.83 23.59
N MET A 835 -31.50 -22.32 22.37
CA MET A 835 -32.69 -21.78 21.73
C MET A 835 -33.67 -22.92 21.41
N ASN A 836 -34.84 -22.92 22.04
CA ASN A 836 -35.85 -23.96 21.78
C ASN A 836 -36.53 -23.73 20.43
N GLU A 837 -37.06 -24.82 19.83
CA GLU A 837 -37.68 -24.77 18.50
C GLU A 837 -38.85 -23.78 18.41
N GLY A 838 -39.66 -23.61 19.45
CA GLY A 838 -40.79 -22.69 19.46
C GLY A 838 -40.35 -21.22 19.50
N LYS A 839 -39.15 -20.92 20.07
CA LYS A 839 -38.56 -19.57 20.07
C LYS A 839 -37.93 -19.29 18.70
N LEU A 840 -37.27 -20.28 18.14
CA LEU A 840 -36.73 -20.24 16.80
C LEU A 840 -37.80 -19.98 15.75
N GLU A 841 -38.90 -20.80 15.81
CA GLU A 841 -40.04 -20.57 14.94
C GLU A 841 -40.71 -19.22 15.08
N LYS A 842 -40.84 -18.67 16.31
CA LYS A 842 -41.38 -17.33 16.53
C LYS A 842 -40.49 -16.25 15.92
N LEU A 843 -39.16 -16.39 16.01
CA LEU A 843 -38.21 -15.44 15.40
C LEU A 843 -38.24 -15.54 13.87
N MET A 844 -38.46 -16.74 13.32
CA MET A 844 -38.54 -16.97 11.88
C MET A 844 -39.93 -16.65 11.29
N LYS A 845 -41.02 -16.85 12.03
CA LYS A 845 -42.41 -16.54 11.60
C LYS A 845 -42.75 -15.03 11.56
N PHE A 846 -41.84 -14.16 11.96
CA PHE A 846 -42.00 -12.71 11.77
C PHE A 846 -42.02 -12.31 10.28
N GLU A 847 -41.78 -13.24 9.38
CA GLU A 847 -41.75 -13.07 7.93
C GLU A 847 -43.08 -12.72 7.29
N ASP A 848 -44.19 -13.30 7.74
CA ASP A 848 -45.46 -13.20 7.01
C ASP A 848 -46.17 -11.86 7.13
N ASN A 849 -45.82 -11.01 8.08
CA ASN A 849 -46.48 -9.74 8.34
C ASN A 849 -45.81 -8.50 7.75
N PHE A 850 -44.58 -8.57 7.26
CA PHE A 850 -43.83 -7.42 6.73
C PHE A 850 -43.73 -7.32 5.21
N VAL A 851 -44.19 -8.31 4.46
CA VAL A 851 -44.14 -8.31 2.98
C VAL A 851 -45.15 -7.40 2.32
N ARG A 852 -46.03 -6.73 3.10
CA ARG A 852 -47.13 -5.89 2.56
C ARG A 852 -46.92 -4.36 2.55
N PHE A 853 -45.73 -3.83 2.85
CA PHE A 853 -45.53 -2.38 2.96
C PHE A 853 -44.62 -1.72 1.91
N ASP A 854 -44.07 -2.46 0.94
CA ASP A 854 -43.12 -1.88 -0.05
C ASP A 854 -43.68 -1.72 -1.48
N ASP A 855 -45.00 -1.92 -1.73
CA ASP A 855 -45.56 -1.75 -3.08
C ASP A 855 -46.25 -0.36 -3.31
N GLU A 856 -46.15 0.58 -2.37
CA GLU A 856 -46.66 1.93 -2.58
C GLU A 856 -45.62 3.02 -2.30
N ASN A 857 -44.51 3.06 -3.00
CA ASN A 857 -43.72 4.27 -3.31
C ASN A 857 -42.58 3.93 -4.24
N GLU A 858 -42.87 3.93 -5.58
CA GLU A 858 -41.89 4.24 -6.61
C GLU A 858 -41.54 5.74 -6.61
#